data_62fb3405d88a9bdfbccd772e44fe3468
#
_entry.id   62fb3405d88a9bdfbccd772e44fe3468
#
_cell.length_a   1.000
_cell.length_b   1.000
_cell.length_c   1.000
_cell.angle_alpha   90.00
_cell.angle_beta   90.00
_cell.angle_gamma   90.00
#
_symmetry.space_group_name_H-M   'P 1'
#
loop_
_entity.id
_entity.type
_entity.pdbx_description
1 polymer ?
#
loop_
_entity_poly.entity_id
_entity_poly.type
_entity_poly.pdbx_seq_one_letter_code
_entity_poly.pdbx_strand_id
1 'polypeptide(L)'
;MKQKPRWTLEMFTMGFALLAAALSLLLLVVQPALGPVVLVVAVVCIILVVVSRYRIRRWAARWVTGTSFENSRTQYSLASLSQPAALLSGDTVVWYNLPFRDRVLAGGDQLAGRVNKMLPGLDMAQCAGPDGQVLACVSGTWRIHASTVKGEGEKVSILILNDETALRRVELEYKASRPGYMIFSVDGYDDVFSDMLDSESARLLERINRTIEAMIARGTGFLRRVANGRYIAVVEERQLEQFAQQGYDVLDKIRALEPSINLSISIGIGRRAPTLHEAQEMAVQALDMAQGRGGDQAAEMTPDGFTFYGGVSHGVEKRSKVRSRIVAEALVGLIKAADHVVIMGHRMSDLDAIGSAEGMLRICKICDVPAVIAVKREATLASSLINAIEDAGQEGDFIDPRSALSIISKETLCIVVDTYQVGQVECKEILEKCGKIAVIDHHRKGVGYIENAVLVCHEPYASSASELVTELLQYVGTRDDKPTRIEAEGLLAGIMLDTRNFSLHTGVRTFEAAAALRRYGAETERAWALFDVSLPEYNAKASLVAKAQMYKGCAVVLSGELPAEAQVAVPQAANDLLSIEGVQASFVAVQAGSMVKISARSMGQVNVQVIMESMGGGGHQTMAATVLKHTTMEQAHAHLCAAIDAYRAAQKKGSVKA
;
A
#
# COMPACT_ATOMS: atom_id res chain seq x y z
N MET A 1 55.00 8.13 33.69
CA MET A 1 56.25 8.39 32.93
C MET A 1 55.91 9.37 31.82
N LYS A 2 56.50 10.59 31.85
CA LYS A 2 56.31 11.63 30.84
C LYS A 2 57.02 11.19 29.55
N GLN A 3 56.28 10.95 28.45
CA GLN A 3 56.88 10.72 27.13
C GLN A 3 57.61 11.98 26.68
N LYS A 4 58.91 11.87 26.44
CA LYS A 4 59.71 12.92 25.78
C LYS A 4 59.18 13.06 24.34
N PRO A 5 58.96 14.29 23.82
CA PRO A 5 58.53 14.48 22.43
C PRO A 5 59.62 13.92 21.51
N ARG A 6 59.31 12.85 20.78
CA ARG A 6 60.16 12.35 19.70
C ARG A 6 60.05 13.36 18.54
N TRP A 7 61.14 14.08 18.32
CA TRP A 7 61.26 14.95 17.16
C TRP A 7 61.21 14.09 15.90
N THR A 8 60.11 14.18 15.18
CA THR A 8 59.97 13.47 13.89
C THR A 8 60.87 14.20 12.87
N LEU A 9 61.36 13.45 11.88
CA LEU A 9 62.11 14.01 10.74
C LEU A 9 61.37 15.20 10.09
N GLU A 10 60.06 15.25 10.26
CA GLU A 10 59.15 16.33 9.80
C GLU A 10 59.37 17.64 10.59
N MET A 11 59.54 17.56 11.88
CA MET A 11 59.84 18.74 12.70
C MET A 11 61.24 19.30 12.40
N PHE A 12 62.24 18.43 12.12
CA PHE A 12 63.59 18.87 11.72
C PHE A 12 63.58 19.55 10.33
N THR A 13 62.86 19.00 9.33
CA THR A 13 62.82 19.63 8.00
C THR A 13 61.99 20.91 8.00
N MET A 14 60.92 20.99 8.78
CA MET A 14 60.14 22.21 8.96
C MET A 14 60.93 23.28 9.74
N GLY A 15 61.67 22.88 10.76
CA GLY A 15 62.58 23.77 11.49
C GLY A 15 63.68 24.32 10.61
N PHE A 16 64.29 23.48 9.76
CA PHE A 16 65.31 23.91 8.80
C PHE A 16 64.78 24.87 7.74
N ALA A 17 63.56 24.61 7.22
CA ALA A 17 62.89 25.49 6.27
C ALA A 17 62.54 26.87 6.88
N LEU A 18 62.09 26.90 8.13
CA LEU A 18 61.81 28.13 8.86
C LEU A 18 63.12 28.92 9.18
N LEU A 19 64.20 28.23 9.54
CA LEU A 19 65.47 28.83 9.77
C LEU A 19 66.09 29.44 8.49
N ALA A 20 65.99 28.72 7.36
CA ALA A 20 66.44 29.21 6.07
C ALA A 20 65.62 30.42 5.59
N ALA A 21 64.29 30.42 5.82
CA ALA A 21 63.41 31.56 5.51
C ALA A 21 63.74 32.78 6.40
N ALA A 22 63.99 32.58 7.70
CA ALA A 22 64.42 33.67 8.62
C ALA A 22 65.78 34.25 8.25
N LEU A 23 66.74 33.39 7.88
CA LEU A 23 68.04 33.80 7.42
C LEU A 23 68.04 34.59 6.12
N SER A 24 67.17 34.18 5.18
CA SER A 24 66.96 34.90 3.90
C SER A 24 66.27 36.25 4.11
N LEU A 25 65.35 36.37 5.07
CA LEU A 25 64.75 37.65 5.46
C LEU A 25 65.77 38.61 6.12
N LEU A 26 66.63 38.07 6.96
CA LEU A 26 67.74 38.86 7.59
C LEU A 26 68.72 39.35 6.54
N LEU A 27 69.09 38.52 5.58
CA LEU A 27 69.99 38.88 4.48
C LEU A 27 69.38 39.91 3.51
N LEU A 28 68.09 39.94 3.35
CA LEU A 28 67.38 40.98 2.59
C LEU A 28 67.50 42.36 3.21
N VAL A 29 67.64 42.44 4.55
CA VAL A 29 67.82 43.70 5.26
C VAL A 29 69.32 44.15 5.29
N VAL A 30 70.24 43.19 5.37
CA VAL A 30 71.69 43.49 5.47
C VAL A 30 72.40 43.66 4.13
N GLN A 31 71.99 42.89 3.10
CA GLN A 31 72.54 42.97 1.73
C GLN A 31 71.39 42.69 0.68
N PRO A 32 70.68 43.72 0.25
CA PRO A 32 69.48 43.56 -0.61
C PRO A 32 69.75 42.93 -1.98
N ALA A 33 70.99 42.96 -2.48
CA ALA A 33 71.36 42.32 -3.75
C ALA A 33 71.47 40.78 -3.66
N LEU A 34 71.69 40.19 -2.49
CA LEU A 34 71.85 38.75 -2.28
C LEU A 34 70.54 38.06 -1.77
N GLY A 35 69.65 38.85 -1.22
CA GLY A 35 68.40 38.34 -0.65
C GLY A 35 67.56 37.49 -1.62
N PRO A 36 67.28 37.94 -2.88
CA PRO A 36 66.55 37.17 -3.87
C PRO A 36 67.24 35.86 -4.24
N VAL A 37 68.57 35.82 -4.30
CA VAL A 37 69.29 34.59 -4.68
C VAL A 37 69.20 33.55 -3.59
N VAL A 38 69.33 33.96 -2.30
CA VAL A 38 69.17 33.05 -1.18
C VAL A 38 67.76 32.54 -1.04
N LEU A 39 66.76 33.36 -1.34
CA LEU A 39 65.38 32.96 -1.35
C LEU A 39 65.09 31.87 -2.42
N VAL A 40 65.60 32.07 -3.65
CA VAL A 40 65.47 31.08 -4.74
C VAL A 40 66.17 29.78 -4.38
N VAL A 41 67.39 29.84 -3.80
CA VAL A 41 68.11 28.63 -3.33
C VAL A 41 67.32 27.91 -2.23
N ALA A 42 66.76 28.63 -1.26
CA ALA A 42 65.93 28.04 -0.20
C ALA A 42 64.69 27.36 -0.76
N VAL A 43 63.98 27.98 -1.69
CA VAL A 43 62.80 27.40 -2.37
C VAL A 43 63.18 26.14 -3.16
N VAL A 44 64.28 26.18 -3.90
CA VAL A 44 64.80 25.01 -4.64
C VAL A 44 65.19 23.88 -3.68
N CYS A 45 65.83 24.17 -2.57
CA CYS A 45 66.14 23.18 -1.54
C CYS A 45 64.89 22.56 -0.91
N ILE A 46 63.88 23.36 -0.61
CA ILE A 46 62.57 22.87 -0.11
C ILE A 46 61.91 21.95 -1.13
N ILE A 47 61.87 22.36 -2.41
CA ILE A 47 61.33 21.53 -3.50
C ILE A 47 62.11 20.21 -3.62
N LEU A 48 63.45 20.26 -3.59
CA LEU A 48 64.30 19.07 -3.65
C LEU A 48 64.08 18.13 -2.44
N VAL A 49 63.88 18.66 -1.26
CA VAL A 49 63.57 17.88 -0.05
C VAL A 49 62.19 17.24 -0.18
N VAL A 50 61.20 17.96 -0.65
CA VAL A 50 59.84 17.43 -0.85
C VAL A 50 59.82 16.33 -1.95
N VAL A 51 60.52 16.58 -3.06
CA VAL A 51 60.64 15.61 -4.17
C VAL A 51 61.43 14.37 -3.76
N SER A 52 62.55 14.55 -3.04
CA SER A 52 63.37 13.42 -2.54
C SER A 52 62.60 12.60 -1.49
N ARG A 53 61.83 13.25 -0.61
CA ARG A 53 60.93 12.54 0.34
C ARG A 53 59.86 11.72 -0.40
N TYR A 54 59.25 12.30 -1.42
CA TYR A 54 58.27 11.58 -2.22
C TYR A 54 58.90 10.38 -2.94
N ARG A 55 60.11 10.52 -3.48
CA ARG A 55 60.91 9.45 -4.09
C ARG A 55 61.39 8.40 -3.09
N ILE A 56 61.85 8.82 -1.90
CA ILE A 56 62.29 7.90 -0.83
C ILE A 56 61.12 7.13 -0.26
N ARG A 57 59.95 7.77 -0.05
CA ARG A 57 58.73 7.06 0.37
C ARG A 57 58.28 6.05 -0.68
N ARG A 58 58.31 6.40 -1.96
CA ARG A 58 58.03 5.44 -3.07
C ARG A 58 59.07 4.32 -3.13
N TRP A 59 60.32 4.63 -2.93
CA TRP A 59 61.40 3.65 -2.92
C TRP A 59 61.33 2.73 -1.68
N ALA A 60 61.13 3.28 -0.50
CA ALA A 60 60.94 2.53 0.74
C ALA A 60 59.69 1.65 0.70
N ALA A 61 58.57 2.14 0.14
CA ALA A 61 57.39 1.34 -0.08
C ALA A 61 57.68 0.15 -1.00
N ARG A 62 58.48 0.33 -2.06
CA ARG A 62 58.90 -0.78 -2.94
C ARG A 62 59.83 -1.78 -2.24
N TRP A 63 60.63 -1.32 -1.27
CA TRP A 63 61.60 -2.15 -0.52
C TRP A 63 60.92 -2.92 0.61
N VAL A 64 60.04 -2.30 1.36
CA VAL A 64 59.29 -2.91 2.46
C VAL A 64 58.39 -4.06 1.95
N THR A 65 57.99 -4.01 0.71
CA THR A 65 57.18 -5.06 0.10
C THR A 65 57.97 -6.30 -0.31
N GLY A 66 59.31 -6.21 -0.41
CA GLY A 66 60.14 -7.33 -0.79
C GLY A 66 60.84 -8.10 0.35
N THR A 67 60.97 -7.48 1.55
CA THR A 67 61.93 -8.00 2.56
C THR A 67 61.35 -8.32 3.94
N SER A 68 60.13 -8.00 4.24
CA SER A 68 59.60 -8.13 5.62
C SER A 68 59.01 -9.49 5.98
N PHE A 69 58.98 -10.46 5.09
CA PHE A 69 58.37 -11.79 5.33
C PHE A 69 59.34 -12.98 5.11
N GLU A 70 60.62 -12.78 5.15
CA GLU A 70 61.61 -13.83 4.85
C GLU A 70 61.81 -14.90 5.95
N ASN A 71 61.10 -14.82 7.09
CA ASN A 71 61.40 -15.72 8.23
C ASN A 71 60.29 -16.74 8.61
N SER A 72 59.38 -17.09 7.73
CA SER A 72 58.53 -18.25 7.99
C SER A 72 58.42 -19.16 6.79
N ARG A 73 58.58 -20.46 7.06
CA ARG A 73 58.55 -21.58 6.06
C ARG A 73 57.26 -21.75 5.26
N THR A 74 56.35 -20.79 5.29
CA THR A 74 55.12 -20.72 4.46
C THR A 74 55.08 -19.33 3.83
N GLN A 75 55.75 -19.20 2.68
CA GLN A 75 55.73 -17.98 1.87
C GLN A 75 54.40 -17.88 1.11
N TYR A 76 53.32 -17.41 1.77
CA TYR A 76 52.21 -16.74 1.07
C TYR A 76 52.42 -15.24 1.19
N SER A 77 53.20 -14.69 0.28
CA SER A 77 53.34 -13.22 0.16
C SER A 77 51.99 -12.63 -0.26
N LEU A 78 51.54 -11.52 0.37
CA LEU A 78 50.38 -10.74 -0.08
C LEU A 78 50.47 -10.39 -1.58
N ALA A 79 51.69 -10.31 -2.10
CA ALA A 79 51.95 -10.08 -3.51
C ALA A 79 51.50 -11.21 -4.42
N SER A 80 51.43 -12.48 -3.94
CA SER A 80 51.01 -13.65 -4.67
C SER A 80 49.52 -13.94 -4.59
N LEU A 81 48.75 -13.16 -3.81
CA LEU A 81 47.29 -13.25 -3.78
C LEU A 81 46.71 -12.93 -5.14
N SER A 82 45.80 -13.79 -5.62
CA SER A 82 45.05 -13.56 -6.85
C SER A 82 43.98 -12.47 -6.69
N GLN A 83 43.62 -12.16 -5.44
CA GLN A 83 42.69 -11.11 -5.09
C GLN A 83 43.42 -9.76 -5.01
N PRO A 84 42.80 -8.66 -5.47
CA PRO A 84 43.32 -7.31 -5.24
C PRO A 84 43.50 -7.03 -3.75
N ALA A 85 44.68 -6.60 -3.36
CA ALA A 85 45.01 -6.27 -1.98
C ALA A 85 45.84 -4.97 -1.91
N ALA A 86 45.56 -4.17 -0.89
CA ALA A 86 46.29 -2.93 -0.62
C ALA A 86 46.58 -2.77 0.87
N LEU A 87 47.70 -2.12 1.18
CA LEU A 87 48.07 -1.70 2.55
C LEU A 87 47.91 -0.19 2.68
N LEU A 88 47.27 0.21 3.76
CA LEU A 88 47.04 1.61 4.10
C LEU A 88 47.79 1.99 5.38
N SER A 89 48.42 3.16 5.40
CA SER A 89 48.83 3.86 6.62
C SER A 89 47.92 5.07 6.77
N GLY A 90 46.99 5.03 7.72
CA GLY A 90 45.88 5.97 7.75
C GLY A 90 45.06 5.90 6.46
N ASP A 91 44.92 7.03 5.76
CA ASP A 91 44.19 7.12 4.48
C ASP A 91 45.08 6.97 3.24
N THR A 92 46.40 6.71 3.43
CA THR A 92 47.37 6.68 2.32
C THR A 92 47.69 5.25 1.94
N VAL A 93 47.61 4.92 0.65
CA VAL A 93 47.97 3.62 0.11
C VAL A 93 49.50 3.52 0.07
N VAL A 94 50.07 2.66 0.91
CA VAL A 94 51.50 2.45 1.00
C VAL A 94 52.00 1.29 0.15
N TRP A 95 51.13 0.38 -0.18
CA TRP A 95 51.41 -0.78 -1.05
C TRP A 95 50.15 -1.36 -1.65
N TYR A 96 50.26 -1.99 -2.80
CA TYR A 96 49.24 -2.85 -3.41
C TYR A 96 49.90 -3.92 -4.28
N ASN A 97 49.17 -5.04 -4.48
CA ASN A 97 49.61 -6.11 -5.36
C ASN A 97 49.25 -5.84 -6.85
N LEU A 98 49.77 -6.69 -7.73
CA LEU A 98 49.55 -6.57 -9.19
C LEU A 98 48.05 -6.64 -9.57
N PRO A 99 47.23 -7.55 -9.02
CA PRO A 99 45.80 -7.57 -9.27
C PRO A 99 45.09 -6.27 -8.89
N PHE A 100 45.48 -5.61 -7.82
CA PHE A 100 44.90 -4.31 -7.42
C PHE A 100 45.23 -3.24 -8.46
N ARG A 101 46.51 -3.14 -8.88
CA ARG A 101 46.91 -2.21 -9.94
C ARG A 101 46.15 -2.43 -11.23
N ASP A 102 46.07 -3.69 -11.70
CA ASP A 102 45.56 -4.00 -13.02
C ASP A 102 44.03 -3.97 -13.08
N ARG A 103 43.33 -4.48 -12.04
CA ARG A 103 41.88 -4.60 -12.04
C ARG A 103 41.16 -3.41 -11.40
N VAL A 104 41.75 -2.80 -10.34
CA VAL A 104 41.08 -1.70 -9.63
C VAL A 104 41.52 -0.35 -10.16
N LEU A 105 42.83 -0.19 -10.46
CA LEU A 105 43.43 1.07 -10.96
C LEU A 105 43.59 1.10 -12.49
N ALA A 106 43.07 0.09 -13.21
CA ALA A 106 43.18 -0.02 -14.67
C ALA A 106 44.63 0.15 -15.19
N GLY A 107 45.61 -0.42 -14.48
CA GLY A 107 47.02 -0.36 -14.82
C GLY A 107 47.79 0.92 -14.36
N GLY A 108 47.09 1.88 -13.78
CA GLY A 108 47.67 3.11 -13.25
C GLY A 108 48.50 2.88 -11.98
N ASP A 109 49.56 3.66 -11.79
CA ASP A 109 50.34 3.68 -10.52
C ASP A 109 49.89 4.86 -9.65
N GLN A 110 49.27 4.58 -8.53
CA GLN A 110 48.78 5.59 -7.56
C GLN A 110 49.38 5.36 -6.16
N LEU A 111 50.58 4.77 -6.07
CA LEU A 111 51.28 4.58 -4.82
C LEU A 111 51.46 5.92 -4.08
N ALA A 112 51.27 5.91 -2.75
CA ALA A 112 51.27 7.09 -1.89
C ALA A 112 50.06 8.05 -2.12
N GLY A 113 49.04 7.63 -2.89
CA GLY A 113 47.80 8.35 -3.05
C GLY A 113 46.81 8.10 -1.91
N ARG A 114 45.78 8.95 -1.79
CA ARG A 114 44.70 8.76 -0.83
C ARG A 114 43.74 7.71 -1.33
N VAL A 115 43.37 6.74 -0.47
CA VAL A 115 42.45 5.65 -0.82
C VAL A 115 41.07 6.13 -1.29
N ASN A 116 40.55 7.21 -0.71
CA ASN A 116 39.25 7.78 -1.10
C ASN A 116 39.24 8.39 -2.51
N LYS A 117 40.38 8.65 -3.13
CA LYS A 117 40.49 9.04 -4.54
C LYS A 117 40.42 7.82 -5.47
N MET A 118 40.88 6.68 -5.01
CA MET A 118 40.89 5.41 -5.77
C MET A 118 39.57 4.68 -5.63
N LEU A 119 39.01 4.70 -4.42
CA LEU A 119 37.75 4.04 -4.04
C LEU A 119 36.83 5.10 -3.38
N PRO A 120 36.14 5.91 -4.18
CA PRO A 120 35.21 6.93 -3.66
C PRO A 120 34.08 6.29 -2.86
N GLY A 121 33.83 6.78 -1.65
CA GLY A 121 32.79 6.24 -0.77
C GLY A 121 33.25 5.09 0.13
N LEU A 122 34.55 4.79 0.19
CA LEU A 122 35.09 3.77 1.09
C LEU A 122 34.89 4.18 2.54
N ASP A 123 34.22 3.33 3.33
CA ASP A 123 34.07 3.45 4.78
C ASP A 123 34.83 2.31 5.47
N MET A 124 35.92 2.68 6.15
CA MET A 124 36.78 1.72 6.85
C MET A 124 36.10 1.02 8.02
N ALA A 125 35.09 1.65 8.64
CA ALA A 125 34.34 1.03 9.73
C ALA A 125 33.42 -0.08 9.19
N GLN A 126 32.76 0.18 8.07
CA GLN A 126 31.93 -0.80 7.39
C GLN A 126 32.76 -1.95 6.79
N CYS A 127 33.92 -1.63 6.19
CA CYS A 127 34.84 -2.64 5.66
C CYS A 127 35.38 -3.60 6.74
N ALA A 128 35.51 -3.14 7.99
CA ALA A 128 35.99 -3.95 9.12
C ALA A 128 34.88 -4.87 9.69
N GLY A 129 33.63 -4.69 9.29
CA GLY A 129 32.51 -5.54 9.68
C GLY A 129 32.57 -6.93 9.02
N PRO A 130 31.76 -7.90 9.52
CA PRO A 130 31.78 -9.28 9.02
C PRO A 130 31.39 -9.38 7.54
N ASP A 131 30.50 -8.54 7.07
CA ASP A 131 30.00 -8.55 5.68
C ASP A 131 30.85 -7.70 4.72
N GLY A 132 31.78 -6.89 5.24
CA GLY A 132 32.53 -5.92 4.46
C GLY A 132 31.64 -4.83 3.84
N GLN A 133 32.24 -3.99 2.99
CA GLN A 133 31.52 -2.96 2.22
C GLN A 133 31.45 -3.34 0.75
N VAL A 134 30.26 -3.27 0.16
CA VAL A 134 30.09 -3.39 -1.30
C VAL A 134 30.18 -2.00 -1.91
N LEU A 135 31.13 -1.81 -2.84
CA LEU A 135 31.37 -0.53 -3.49
C LEU A 135 31.37 -0.70 -5.01
N ALA A 136 30.53 0.09 -5.69
CA ALA A 136 30.53 0.16 -7.15
C ALA A 136 31.57 1.20 -7.60
N CYS A 137 32.53 0.76 -8.42
CA CYS A 137 33.60 1.57 -9.00
C CYS A 137 33.55 1.50 -10.52
N VAL A 138 34.32 2.37 -11.18
CA VAL A 138 34.44 2.35 -12.65
C VAL A 138 34.91 0.98 -13.17
N SER A 139 35.75 0.27 -12.39
CA SER A 139 36.32 -1.03 -12.72
C SER A 139 35.41 -2.22 -12.41
N GLY A 140 34.27 -2.01 -11.73
CA GLY A 140 33.35 -3.08 -11.34
C GLY A 140 32.79 -2.89 -9.94
N THR A 141 32.08 -3.91 -9.45
CA THR A 141 31.53 -3.92 -8.07
C THR A 141 32.42 -4.80 -7.20
N TRP A 142 32.92 -4.23 -6.14
CA TRP A 142 33.88 -4.87 -5.24
C TRP A 142 33.32 -4.99 -3.83
N ARG A 143 33.45 -6.17 -3.23
CA ARG A 143 33.26 -6.34 -1.78
C ARG A 143 34.61 -6.15 -1.11
N ILE A 144 34.70 -5.19 -0.23
CA ILE A 144 35.95 -4.74 0.42
C ILE A 144 35.92 -5.15 1.88
N HIS A 145 36.91 -5.90 2.31
CA HIS A 145 37.16 -6.21 3.70
C HIS A 145 38.43 -5.49 4.17
N ALA A 146 38.36 -4.93 5.38
CA ALA A 146 39.50 -4.28 6.01
C ALA A 146 39.88 -4.98 7.32
N SER A 147 41.17 -5.24 7.51
CA SER A 147 41.71 -5.66 8.80
C SER A 147 42.76 -4.66 9.24
N THR A 148 42.63 -4.15 10.46
CA THR A 148 43.57 -3.15 10.99
C THR A 148 44.46 -3.78 12.06
N VAL A 149 45.75 -3.70 11.86
CA VAL A 149 46.78 -4.14 12.83
C VAL A 149 47.29 -2.92 13.55
N LYS A 150 47.25 -2.93 14.88
CA LYS A 150 47.85 -1.91 15.73
C LYS A 150 49.34 -2.27 15.94
N GLY A 151 50.23 -1.61 15.21
CA GLY A 151 51.67 -1.66 15.48
C GLY A 151 52.10 -0.55 16.44
N GLU A 152 53.35 -0.63 16.91
CA GLU A 152 53.94 0.43 17.76
C GLU A 152 54.10 1.75 16.96
N GLY A 153 53.04 2.57 16.89
CA GLY A 153 53.07 3.94 16.39
C GLY A 153 52.16 4.33 15.22
N GLU A 154 51.83 3.45 14.30
CA GLU A 154 50.93 3.76 13.18
C GLU A 154 49.88 2.65 12.98
N LYS A 155 48.64 3.04 12.65
CA LYS A 155 47.59 2.09 12.26
C LYS A 155 47.83 1.67 10.81
N VAL A 156 48.11 0.39 10.58
CA VAL A 156 48.20 -0.19 9.24
C VAL A 156 46.97 -1.01 9.01
N SER A 157 46.28 -0.74 7.90
CA SER A 157 45.10 -1.50 7.49
C SER A 157 45.38 -2.26 6.19
N ILE A 158 44.92 -3.50 6.13
CA ILE A 158 44.94 -4.34 4.92
C ILE A 158 43.55 -4.27 4.32
N LEU A 159 43.46 -3.92 3.04
CA LEU A 159 42.25 -4.07 2.25
C LEU A 159 42.36 -5.29 1.34
N ILE A 160 41.35 -6.13 1.32
CA ILE A 160 41.20 -7.25 0.38
C ILE A 160 39.88 -7.03 -0.37
N LEU A 161 39.94 -7.07 -1.69
CA LEU A 161 38.80 -6.81 -2.57
C LEU A 161 38.40 -8.08 -3.29
N ASN A 162 37.13 -8.45 -3.19
CA ASN A 162 36.52 -9.53 -3.94
C ASN A 162 35.71 -8.94 -5.08
N ASP A 163 35.95 -9.40 -6.31
CA ASP A 163 35.19 -8.98 -7.47
C ASP A 163 33.80 -9.66 -7.45
N GLU A 164 32.77 -8.87 -7.20
CA GLU A 164 31.38 -9.31 -7.23
C GLU A 164 30.63 -8.84 -8.50
N THR A 165 31.35 -8.28 -9.48
CA THR A 165 30.71 -7.73 -10.68
C THR A 165 29.85 -8.75 -11.41
N ALA A 166 30.39 -9.95 -11.64
CA ALA A 166 29.64 -11.03 -12.28
C ALA A 166 28.47 -11.52 -11.41
N LEU A 167 28.71 -11.69 -10.11
CA LEU A 167 27.69 -12.13 -9.14
C LEU A 167 26.54 -11.11 -9.09
N ARG A 168 26.84 -9.83 -8.99
CA ARG A 168 25.82 -8.77 -8.97
C ARG A 168 25.05 -8.66 -10.27
N ARG A 169 25.73 -8.85 -11.40
CA ARG A 169 25.05 -8.91 -12.70
C ARG A 169 24.06 -10.07 -12.74
N VAL A 170 24.49 -11.26 -12.32
CA VAL A 170 23.63 -12.46 -12.28
C VAL A 170 22.47 -12.25 -11.30
N GLU A 171 22.73 -11.66 -10.12
CA GLU A 171 21.69 -11.35 -9.14
C GLU A 171 20.64 -10.38 -9.69
N LEU A 172 21.07 -9.32 -10.35
CA LEU A 172 20.18 -8.35 -10.99
C LEU A 172 19.38 -8.99 -12.13
N GLU A 173 20.06 -9.77 -12.98
CA GLU A 173 19.39 -10.48 -14.08
C GLU A 173 18.40 -11.52 -13.55
N TYR A 174 18.78 -12.28 -12.51
CA TYR A 174 17.88 -13.22 -11.86
C TYR A 174 16.62 -12.53 -11.30
N LYS A 175 16.77 -11.38 -10.64
CA LYS A 175 15.62 -10.61 -10.15
C LYS A 175 14.76 -10.07 -11.29
N ALA A 176 15.38 -9.58 -12.36
CA ALA A 176 14.69 -8.98 -13.49
C ALA A 176 14.01 -10.03 -14.40
N SER A 177 14.57 -11.23 -14.50
CA SER A 177 14.05 -12.32 -15.33
C SER A 177 13.10 -13.27 -14.59
N ARG A 178 12.86 -13.07 -13.28
CA ARG A 178 11.90 -13.90 -12.54
C ARG A 178 10.52 -13.85 -13.21
N PRO A 179 9.88 -15.01 -13.41
CA PRO A 179 8.54 -15.04 -13.99
C PRO A 179 7.51 -14.51 -12.98
N GLY A 180 6.65 -13.62 -13.46
CA GLY A 180 5.41 -13.25 -12.78
C GLY A 180 4.21 -13.80 -13.56
N TYR A 181 3.11 -13.99 -12.87
CA TYR A 181 1.88 -14.57 -13.41
C TYR A 181 0.79 -13.53 -13.49
N MET A 182 0.09 -13.45 -14.63
CA MET A 182 -1.01 -12.51 -14.84
C MET A 182 -2.27 -13.26 -15.27
N ILE A 183 -3.40 -12.85 -14.73
CA ILE A 183 -4.74 -13.32 -15.15
C ILE A 183 -5.54 -12.12 -15.59
N PHE A 184 -6.05 -12.15 -16.80
CA PHE A 184 -6.98 -11.14 -17.31
C PHE A 184 -8.38 -11.74 -17.32
N SER A 185 -9.35 -10.97 -16.88
CA SER A 185 -10.77 -11.34 -16.92
C SER A 185 -11.60 -10.18 -17.48
N VAL A 186 -12.37 -10.43 -18.52
CA VAL A 186 -13.34 -9.46 -19.01
C VAL A 186 -14.46 -9.37 -17.97
N ASP A 187 -14.72 -8.17 -17.48
CA ASP A 187 -15.73 -7.95 -16.46
C ASP A 187 -17.14 -8.09 -17.06
N GLY A 188 -18.01 -8.85 -16.37
CA GLY A 188 -19.38 -9.05 -16.85
C GLY A 188 -19.48 -9.73 -18.23
N TYR A 189 -18.57 -10.65 -18.56
CA TYR A 189 -18.50 -11.29 -19.89
C TYR A 189 -19.87 -11.75 -20.41
N ASP A 190 -20.62 -12.50 -19.60
CA ASP A 190 -21.90 -13.06 -20.01
C ASP A 190 -22.95 -11.95 -20.25
N ASP A 191 -22.96 -10.91 -19.43
CA ASP A 191 -23.89 -9.77 -19.55
C ASP A 191 -23.55 -8.91 -20.79
N VAL A 192 -22.25 -8.71 -21.07
CA VAL A 192 -21.79 -7.92 -22.23
C VAL A 192 -22.12 -8.62 -23.57
N PHE A 193 -21.96 -9.95 -23.59
CA PHE A 193 -22.05 -10.71 -24.85
C PHE A 193 -23.41 -11.41 -25.09
N SER A 194 -24.28 -11.53 -24.06
CA SER A 194 -25.59 -12.21 -24.19
C SER A 194 -26.56 -11.54 -25.18
N ASP A 195 -26.50 -10.21 -25.23
CA ASP A 195 -27.43 -9.41 -26.04
C ASP A 195 -26.87 -9.02 -27.43
N MET A 196 -25.62 -9.46 -27.72
CA MET A 196 -24.92 -9.15 -28.97
C MET A 196 -25.11 -10.25 -30.01
N LEU A 197 -25.13 -9.85 -31.30
CA LEU A 197 -25.06 -10.82 -32.39
C LEU A 197 -23.71 -11.56 -32.37
N ASP A 198 -23.71 -12.85 -32.70
CA ASP A 198 -22.49 -13.69 -32.70
C ASP A 198 -21.32 -13.06 -33.48
N SER A 199 -21.65 -12.41 -34.63
CA SER A 199 -20.65 -11.74 -35.47
C SER A 199 -20.03 -10.48 -34.82
N GLU A 200 -20.79 -9.75 -34.00
CA GLU A 200 -20.34 -8.56 -33.27
C GLU A 200 -19.51 -8.99 -32.06
N SER A 201 -20.03 -10.01 -31.34
CA SER A 201 -19.33 -10.65 -30.22
C SER A 201 -17.93 -11.14 -30.64
N ALA A 202 -17.84 -11.84 -31.78
CA ALA A 202 -16.59 -12.36 -32.31
C ALA A 202 -15.59 -11.24 -32.65
N ARG A 203 -16.06 -10.15 -33.29
CA ARG A 203 -15.23 -8.98 -33.62
C ARG A 203 -14.73 -8.26 -32.37
N LEU A 204 -15.58 -8.07 -31.38
CA LEU A 204 -15.20 -7.41 -30.13
C LEU A 204 -14.17 -8.25 -29.36
N LEU A 205 -14.37 -9.57 -29.26
CA LEU A 205 -13.42 -10.49 -28.65
C LEU A 205 -12.07 -10.50 -29.36
N GLU A 206 -12.06 -10.42 -30.69
CA GLU A 206 -10.82 -10.29 -31.46
C GLU A 206 -10.08 -9.00 -31.12
N ARG A 207 -10.79 -7.87 -31.01
CA ARG A 207 -10.19 -6.58 -30.63
C ARG A 207 -9.62 -6.63 -29.21
N ILE A 208 -10.33 -7.21 -28.25
CA ILE A 208 -9.85 -7.43 -26.88
C ILE A 208 -8.57 -8.29 -26.89
N ASN A 209 -8.63 -9.43 -27.59
CA ASN A 209 -7.49 -10.34 -27.71
C ASN A 209 -6.25 -9.63 -28.28
N ARG A 210 -6.39 -8.94 -29.39
CA ARG A 210 -5.29 -8.15 -30.00
C ARG A 210 -4.73 -7.07 -29.07
N THR A 211 -5.56 -6.43 -28.26
CA THR A 211 -5.14 -5.39 -27.34
C THR A 211 -4.29 -5.98 -26.20
N ILE A 212 -4.69 -7.13 -25.64
CA ILE A 212 -3.92 -7.84 -24.60
C ILE A 212 -2.64 -8.42 -25.21
N GLU A 213 -2.72 -9.04 -26.39
CA GLU A 213 -1.54 -9.56 -27.12
C GLU A 213 -0.51 -8.48 -27.38
N ALA A 214 -0.94 -7.29 -27.83
CA ALA A 214 -0.06 -6.17 -28.10
C ALA A 214 0.65 -5.67 -26.82
N MET A 215 0.04 -5.78 -25.65
CA MET A 215 0.70 -5.50 -24.38
C MET A 215 1.80 -6.53 -24.07
N ILE A 216 1.48 -7.82 -24.16
CA ILE A 216 2.39 -8.91 -23.80
C ILE A 216 3.54 -9.06 -24.83
N ALA A 217 3.25 -8.84 -26.11
CA ALA A 217 4.24 -8.95 -27.20
C ALA A 217 5.37 -7.91 -27.15
N ARG A 218 5.28 -6.90 -26.28
CA ARG A 218 6.37 -5.92 -26.05
C ARG A 218 7.57 -6.54 -25.33
N GLY A 219 7.48 -7.77 -24.89
CA GLY A 219 8.54 -8.48 -24.17
C GLY A 219 8.64 -9.97 -24.49
N THR A 220 9.17 -10.74 -23.53
CA THR A 220 9.49 -12.17 -23.67
C THR A 220 8.39 -13.11 -23.16
N GLY A 221 7.26 -12.55 -22.70
CA GLY A 221 6.16 -13.30 -22.13
C GLY A 221 5.31 -14.06 -23.16
N PHE A 222 4.43 -14.90 -22.68
CA PHE A 222 3.40 -15.56 -23.50
C PHE A 222 2.00 -15.30 -22.95
N LEU A 223 1.01 -15.35 -23.82
CA LEU A 223 -0.42 -15.20 -23.52
C LEU A 223 -1.17 -16.46 -23.96
N ARG A 224 -2.15 -16.90 -23.14
CA ARG A 224 -3.06 -17.99 -23.49
C ARG A 224 -4.48 -17.63 -23.04
N ARG A 225 -5.45 -17.84 -23.93
CA ARG A 225 -6.86 -17.82 -23.58
C ARG A 225 -7.22 -19.17 -22.94
N VAL A 226 -7.79 -19.16 -21.73
CA VAL A 226 -8.12 -20.36 -20.96
C VAL A 226 -9.60 -20.60 -20.84
N ALA A 227 -10.42 -19.55 -20.94
CA ALA A 227 -11.87 -19.61 -20.93
C ALA A 227 -12.46 -18.41 -21.68
N ASN A 228 -13.79 -18.35 -21.76
CA ASN A 228 -14.49 -17.19 -22.31
C ASN A 228 -14.15 -15.94 -21.49
N GLY A 229 -13.60 -14.91 -22.15
CA GLY A 229 -13.20 -13.67 -21.50
C GLY A 229 -12.04 -13.79 -20.49
N ARG A 230 -11.40 -14.95 -20.37
CA ARG A 230 -10.31 -15.15 -19.41
C ARG A 230 -9.00 -15.56 -20.10
N TYR A 231 -7.92 -14.86 -19.74
CA TYR A 231 -6.59 -15.08 -20.30
C TYR A 231 -5.56 -15.22 -19.18
N ILE A 232 -4.50 -15.96 -19.43
CA ILE A 232 -3.32 -16.05 -18.57
C ILE A 232 -2.09 -15.60 -19.35
N ALA A 233 -1.17 -14.93 -18.68
CA ALA A 233 0.14 -14.61 -19.21
C ALA A 233 1.23 -14.87 -18.16
N VAL A 234 2.40 -15.24 -18.63
CA VAL A 234 3.61 -15.30 -17.82
C VAL A 234 4.62 -14.37 -18.47
N VAL A 235 5.13 -13.44 -17.71
CA VAL A 235 6.06 -12.39 -18.15
C VAL A 235 7.18 -12.22 -17.15
N GLU A 236 8.30 -11.66 -17.58
CA GLU A 236 9.42 -11.39 -16.69
C GLU A 236 9.14 -10.17 -15.79
N GLU A 237 9.74 -10.14 -14.59
CA GLU A 237 9.60 -9.08 -13.61
C GLU A 237 9.92 -7.69 -14.20
N ARG A 238 10.93 -7.59 -15.08
CA ARG A 238 11.28 -6.35 -15.78
C ARG A 238 10.13 -5.79 -16.63
N GLN A 239 9.27 -6.65 -17.18
CA GLN A 239 8.09 -6.24 -17.93
C GLN A 239 6.96 -5.79 -17.02
N LEU A 240 6.72 -6.54 -15.93
CA LEU A 240 5.73 -6.15 -14.92
C LEU A 240 6.06 -4.77 -14.35
N GLU A 241 7.33 -4.49 -14.12
CA GLU A 241 7.79 -3.17 -13.67
C GLU A 241 7.47 -2.06 -14.69
N GLN A 242 7.65 -2.34 -15.98
CA GLN A 242 7.29 -1.40 -17.05
C GLN A 242 5.77 -1.19 -17.14
N PHE A 243 4.97 -2.27 -17.02
CA PHE A 243 3.51 -2.17 -17.03
C PHE A 243 2.99 -1.37 -15.84
N ALA A 244 3.56 -1.58 -14.65
CA ALA A 244 3.24 -0.83 -13.44
C ALA A 244 3.56 0.67 -13.59
N GLN A 245 4.72 1.02 -14.16
CA GLN A 245 5.10 2.41 -14.44
C GLN A 245 4.15 3.08 -15.44
N GLN A 246 3.56 2.32 -16.38
CA GLN A 246 2.56 2.77 -17.33
C GLN A 246 1.13 2.76 -16.77
N GLY A 247 0.96 2.35 -15.50
CA GLY A 247 -0.34 2.25 -14.84
C GLY A 247 -1.28 1.22 -15.47
N TYR A 248 -0.73 0.18 -16.15
CA TYR A 248 -1.51 -0.81 -16.90
C TYR A 248 -2.44 -0.17 -17.93
N ASP A 249 -1.89 0.60 -18.86
CA ASP A 249 -2.58 1.35 -19.92
C ASP A 249 -3.55 0.52 -20.77
N VAL A 250 -3.46 -0.80 -20.71
CA VAL A 250 -4.38 -1.74 -21.36
C VAL A 250 -5.82 -1.59 -20.83
N LEU A 251 -6.00 -1.19 -19.57
CA LEU A 251 -7.33 -0.93 -19.00
C LEU A 251 -8.04 0.17 -19.77
N ASP A 252 -7.36 1.30 -20.00
CA ASP A 252 -7.90 2.44 -20.76
C ASP A 252 -8.15 2.08 -22.22
N LYS A 253 -7.23 1.32 -22.84
CA LYS A 253 -7.38 0.87 -24.24
C LYS A 253 -8.57 -0.05 -24.43
N ILE A 254 -8.83 -0.96 -23.49
CA ILE A 254 -10.01 -1.85 -23.56
C ILE A 254 -11.29 -1.04 -23.40
N ARG A 255 -11.37 -0.11 -22.44
CA ARG A 255 -12.53 0.78 -22.28
C ARG A 255 -12.84 1.59 -23.56
N ALA A 256 -11.80 2.02 -24.25
CA ALA A 256 -11.94 2.78 -25.49
C ALA A 256 -12.34 1.94 -26.71
N LEU A 257 -12.34 0.58 -26.63
CA LEU A 257 -12.71 -0.27 -27.76
C LEU A 257 -14.17 -0.06 -28.18
N GLU A 258 -15.07 0.01 -27.19
CA GLU A 258 -16.52 0.16 -27.45
C GLU A 258 -17.16 1.02 -26.35
N PRO A 259 -17.16 2.36 -26.50
CA PRO A 259 -17.69 3.27 -25.47
C PRO A 259 -19.20 3.15 -25.21
N SER A 260 -19.96 2.54 -26.13
CA SER A 260 -21.41 2.34 -26.00
C SER A 260 -21.78 1.25 -24.99
N ILE A 261 -20.87 0.33 -24.75
CA ILE A 261 -21.01 -0.73 -23.76
C ILE A 261 -19.88 -0.57 -22.75
N ASN A 262 -20.19 -0.49 -21.48
CA ASN A 262 -19.18 -0.31 -20.42
C ASN A 262 -18.21 -1.52 -20.33
N LEU A 263 -17.43 -1.74 -21.41
CA LEU A 263 -16.45 -2.81 -21.50
C LEU A 263 -15.25 -2.53 -20.60
N SER A 264 -14.94 -3.45 -19.71
CA SER A 264 -13.74 -3.37 -18.86
C SER A 264 -13.10 -4.73 -18.65
N ILE A 265 -11.87 -4.72 -18.15
CA ILE A 265 -11.15 -5.91 -17.73
C ILE A 265 -10.59 -5.72 -16.33
N SER A 266 -10.53 -6.82 -15.58
CA SER A 266 -9.78 -6.92 -14.33
C SER A 266 -8.52 -7.75 -14.55
N ILE A 267 -7.42 -7.34 -13.93
CA ILE A 267 -6.12 -8.01 -14.05
C ILE A 267 -5.62 -8.36 -12.65
N GLY A 268 -5.37 -9.65 -12.41
CA GLY A 268 -4.68 -10.12 -11.22
C GLY A 268 -3.23 -10.47 -11.55
N ILE A 269 -2.28 -9.94 -10.78
CA ILE A 269 -0.84 -10.14 -11.00
C ILE A 269 -0.19 -10.67 -9.73
N GLY A 270 0.46 -11.83 -9.82
CA GLY A 270 1.35 -12.37 -8.80
C GLY A 270 2.80 -12.20 -9.21
N ARG A 271 3.59 -11.51 -8.39
CA ARG A 271 4.99 -11.22 -8.69
C ARG A 271 5.90 -11.37 -7.48
N ARG A 272 7.17 -11.61 -7.72
CA ARG A 272 8.21 -11.83 -6.69
C ARG A 272 7.95 -13.04 -5.77
N ALA A 273 7.05 -13.93 -6.16
CA ALA A 273 6.78 -15.15 -5.42
C ALA A 273 7.98 -16.13 -5.47
N PRO A 274 8.21 -16.96 -4.46
CA PRO A 274 9.27 -17.97 -4.48
C PRO A 274 9.17 -18.97 -5.63
N THR A 275 7.95 -19.38 -5.99
CA THR A 275 7.65 -20.34 -7.05
C THR A 275 6.61 -19.79 -8.03
N LEU A 276 6.54 -20.39 -9.23
CA LEU A 276 5.51 -20.02 -10.22
C LEU A 276 4.10 -20.42 -9.76
N HIS A 277 3.98 -21.50 -8.96
CA HIS A 277 2.70 -21.89 -8.37
C HIS A 277 2.17 -20.83 -7.40
N GLU A 278 3.01 -20.37 -6.48
CA GLU A 278 2.65 -19.27 -5.57
C GLU A 278 2.35 -17.98 -6.34
N ALA A 279 3.08 -17.66 -7.41
CA ALA A 279 2.77 -16.53 -8.27
C ALA A 279 1.38 -16.65 -8.91
N GLN A 280 0.97 -17.87 -9.29
CA GLN A 280 -0.38 -18.14 -9.79
C GLN A 280 -1.44 -17.94 -8.69
N GLU A 281 -1.24 -18.47 -7.49
CA GLU A 281 -2.16 -18.29 -6.36
C GLU A 281 -2.29 -16.80 -6.01
N MET A 282 -1.18 -16.07 -5.95
CA MET A 282 -1.16 -14.63 -5.74
C MET A 282 -1.93 -13.89 -6.85
N ALA A 283 -1.79 -14.30 -8.11
CA ALA A 283 -2.52 -13.69 -9.22
C ALA A 283 -4.02 -13.96 -9.14
N VAL A 284 -4.46 -15.15 -8.68
CA VAL A 284 -5.87 -15.45 -8.43
C VAL A 284 -6.43 -14.55 -7.32
N GLN A 285 -5.74 -14.46 -6.20
CA GLN A 285 -6.15 -13.60 -5.08
C GLN A 285 -6.17 -12.12 -5.51
N ALA A 286 -5.20 -11.68 -6.31
CA ALA A 286 -5.15 -10.32 -6.84
C ALA A 286 -6.32 -10.05 -7.80
N LEU A 287 -6.70 -11.02 -8.65
CA LEU A 287 -7.86 -10.88 -9.52
C LEU A 287 -9.17 -10.80 -8.73
N ASP A 288 -9.33 -11.67 -7.73
CA ASP A 288 -10.50 -11.64 -6.84
C ASP A 288 -10.60 -10.30 -6.11
N MET A 289 -9.44 -9.76 -5.69
CA MET A 289 -9.38 -8.45 -5.08
C MET A 289 -9.76 -7.33 -6.08
N ALA A 290 -9.24 -7.36 -7.30
CA ALA A 290 -9.59 -6.39 -8.35
C ALA A 290 -11.10 -6.42 -8.65
N GLN A 291 -11.68 -7.61 -8.83
CA GLN A 291 -13.10 -7.78 -9.10
C GLN A 291 -13.98 -7.40 -7.90
N GLY A 292 -13.54 -7.78 -6.68
CA GLY A 292 -14.22 -7.40 -5.44
C GLY A 292 -14.18 -5.90 -5.13
N ARG A 293 -13.29 -5.14 -5.76
CA ARG A 293 -13.23 -3.67 -5.69
C ARG A 293 -14.06 -2.98 -6.78
N GLY A 294 -14.78 -3.75 -7.58
CA GLY A 294 -15.65 -3.23 -8.64
C GLY A 294 -15.11 -3.43 -10.06
N GLY A 295 -14.07 -4.22 -10.26
CA GLY A 295 -13.46 -4.45 -11.57
C GLY A 295 -12.77 -3.23 -12.18
N ASP A 296 -12.48 -3.29 -13.48
CA ASP A 296 -11.83 -2.23 -14.26
C ASP A 296 -10.47 -1.78 -13.66
N GLN A 297 -9.72 -2.72 -13.12
CA GLN A 297 -8.44 -2.41 -12.46
C GLN A 297 -7.46 -3.57 -12.53
N ALA A 298 -6.19 -3.25 -12.37
CA ALA A 298 -5.14 -4.22 -12.14
C ALA A 298 -4.77 -4.21 -10.65
N ALA A 299 -4.66 -5.40 -10.07
CA ALA A 299 -4.16 -5.61 -8.74
C ALA A 299 -2.86 -6.43 -8.81
N GLU A 300 -1.79 -5.92 -8.26
CA GLU A 300 -0.54 -6.64 -8.04
C GLU A 300 -0.50 -7.16 -6.61
N MET A 301 -0.16 -8.43 -6.47
CA MET A 301 0.17 -9.03 -5.18
C MET A 301 1.64 -9.41 -5.15
N THR A 302 2.32 -8.92 -4.13
CA THR A 302 3.71 -9.26 -3.79
C THR A 302 3.75 -9.80 -2.37
N PRO A 303 4.85 -10.40 -1.90
CA PRO A 303 5.00 -10.75 -0.48
C PRO A 303 4.82 -9.56 0.49
N ASP A 304 5.01 -8.33 0.00
CA ASP A 304 4.88 -7.11 0.79
C ASP A 304 3.43 -6.57 0.85
N GLY A 305 2.51 -7.13 0.02
CA GLY A 305 1.10 -6.74 -0.02
C GLY A 305 0.58 -6.41 -1.41
N PHE A 306 -0.55 -5.70 -1.45
CA PHE A 306 -1.26 -5.35 -2.68
C PHE A 306 -0.99 -3.93 -3.16
N THR A 307 -0.91 -3.77 -4.48
CA THR A 307 -0.90 -2.46 -5.16
C THR A 307 -1.97 -2.46 -6.25
N PHE A 308 -2.70 -1.34 -6.41
CA PHE A 308 -3.83 -1.24 -7.33
C PHE A 308 -3.60 -0.14 -8.36
N TYR A 309 -4.06 -0.39 -9.61
CA TYR A 309 -3.99 0.52 -10.74
C TYR A 309 -5.34 0.56 -11.45
N GLY A 310 -5.80 1.73 -11.90
CA GLY A 310 -7.10 1.90 -12.54
C GLY A 310 -8.25 2.10 -11.54
N GLY A 311 -9.42 1.52 -11.81
CA GLY A 311 -10.61 1.69 -10.96
C GLY A 311 -11.31 3.03 -11.15
N VAL A 312 -11.32 3.55 -12.37
CA VAL A 312 -11.87 4.87 -12.72
C VAL A 312 -13.33 4.78 -13.19
N SER A 313 -13.75 3.64 -13.76
CA SER A 313 -15.10 3.49 -14.26
C SER A 313 -16.12 3.30 -13.15
N HIS A 314 -17.33 3.86 -13.35
CA HIS A 314 -18.51 3.47 -12.59
C HIS A 314 -18.91 2.08 -13.11
N GLY A 315 -18.74 1.04 -12.29
CA GLY A 315 -19.06 -0.31 -12.68
C GLY A 315 -20.52 -0.46 -13.11
N VAL A 316 -20.77 -1.40 -14.01
CA VAL A 316 -22.12 -1.71 -14.48
C VAL A 316 -22.83 -2.56 -13.45
N GLU A 317 -24.05 -2.17 -13.12
CA GLU A 317 -24.97 -2.97 -12.32
C GLU A 317 -25.21 -4.31 -13.01
N LYS A 318 -24.75 -5.42 -12.41
CA LYS A 318 -24.95 -6.77 -12.95
C LYS A 318 -26.35 -7.27 -12.61
N ARG A 319 -27.17 -7.51 -13.63
CA ARG A 319 -28.51 -8.11 -13.49
C ARG A 319 -28.41 -9.63 -13.54
N SER A 320 -28.22 -10.31 -12.43
CA SER A 320 -28.29 -11.78 -12.41
C SER A 320 -29.23 -12.30 -11.34
N LYS A 321 -30.53 -12.30 -11.64
CA LYS A 321 -31.56 -12.98 -10.81
C LYS A 321 -31.25 -14.46 -10.60
N VAL A 322 -30.53 -15.09 -11.53
CA VAL A 322 -30.08 -16.48 -11.43
C VAL A 322 -29.05 -16.62 -10.29
N ARG A 323 -28.12 -15.69 -10.18
CA ARG A 323 -27.09 -15.71 -9.12
C ARG A 323 -27.70 -15.51 -7.73
N SER A 324 -28.61 -14.53 -7.58
CA SER A 324 -29.32 -14.29 -6.32
C SER A 324 -30.09 -15.51 -5.87
N ARG A 325 -30.74 -16.24 -6.83
CA ARG A 325 -31.43 -17.49 -6.54
C ARG A 325 -30.46 -18.60 -6.07
N ILE A 326 -29.35 -18.81 -6.77
CA ILE A 326 -28.35 -19.84 -6.40
C ILE A 326 -27.77 -19.54 -5.00
N VAL A 327 -27.47 -18.27 -4.72
CA VAL A 327 -26.98 -17.86 -3.40
C VAL A 327 -28.03 -18.09 -2.32
N ALA A 328 -29.31 -17.76 -2.60
CA ALA A 328 -30.40 -18.00 -1.65
C ALA A 328 -30.58 -19.50 -1.37
N GLU A 329 -30.57 -20.37 -2.40
CA GLU A 329 -30.63 -21.82 -2.23
C GLU A 329 -29.47 -22.38 -1.41
N ALA A 330 -28.23 -21.92 -1.66
CA ALA A 330 -27.04 -22.31 -0.91
C ALA A 330 -27.11 -21.85 0.55
N LEU A 331 -27.55 -20.62 0.77
CA LEU A 331 -27.71 -20.03 2.12
C LEU A 331 -28.75 -20.78 2.94
N VAL A 332 -29.92 -21.06 2.36
CA VAL A 332 -30.97 -21.89 2.98
C VAL A 332 -30.41 -23.27 3.36
N GLY A 333 -29.59 -23.88 2.49
CA GLY A 333 -28.94 -25.15 2.78
C GLY A 333 -28.00 -25.07 3.99
N LEU A 334 -27.23 -23.98 4.13
CA LEU A 334 -26.34 -23.76 5.27
C LEU A 334 -27.10 -23.50 6.56
N ILE A 335 -28.17 -22.68 6.51
CA ILE A 335 -29.03 -22.37 7.64
C ILE A 335 -29.69 -23.65 8.17
N LYS A 336 -30.31 -24.46 7.31
CA LYS A 336 -30.97 -25.71 7.70
C LYS A 336 -30.01 -26.78 8.23
N ALA A 337 -28.73 -26.69 7.91
CA ALA A 337 -27.70 -27.59 8.41
C ALA A 337 -27.05 -27.10 9.72
N ALA A 338 -27.42 -25.93 10.23
CA ALA A 338 -26.93 -25.36 11.47
C ALA A 338 -27.88 -25.68 12.63
N ASP A 339 -27.33 -25.83 13.84
CA ASP A 339 -28.12 -25.94 15.08
C ASP A 339 -28.66 -24.57 15.52
N HIS A 340 -27.86 -23.54 15.35
CA HIS A 340 -28.18 -22.13 15.61
C HIS A 340 -27.53 -21.22 14.58
N VAL A 341 -28.08 -20.04 14.41
CA VAL A 341 -27.48 -18.99 13.59
C VAL A 341 -27.21 -17.76 14.43
N VAL A 342 -26.00 -17.24 14.36
CA VAL A 342 -25.62 -15.96 14.95
C VAL A 342 -25.36 -14.98 13.82
N ILE A 343 -26.12 -13.89 13.78
CA ILE A 343 -26.01 -12.84 12.77
C ILE A 343 -25.30 -11.64 13.43
N MET A 344 -24.37 -11.01 12.72
CA MET A 344 -23.74 -9.77 13.19
C MET A 344 -23.35 -8.89 12.02
N GLY A 345 -23.36 -7.57 12.24
CA GLY A 345 -22.84 -6.57 11.32
C GLY A 345 -21.46 -6.09 11.72
N HIS A 346 -21.17 -4.86 11.29
CA HIS A 346 -19.94 -4.16 11.71
C HIS A 346 -20.10 -3.49 13.07
N ARG A 347 -18.96 -3.13 13.71
CA ARG A 347 -18.95 -2.33 14.95
C ARG A 347 -19.66 -1.00 14.70
N MET A 348 -20.42 -0.53 15.69
CA MET A 348 -21.26 0.66 15.54
C MET A 348 -22.26 0.48 14.39
N SER A 349 -22.92 -0.70 14.35
CA SER A 349 -23.92 -1.07 13.33
C SER A 349 -24.90 0.06 13.07
N ASP A 350 -25.11 0.38 11.80
CA ASP A 350 -26.07 1.38 11.34
C ASP A 350 -27.38 0.76 10.84
N LEU A 351 -28.22 1.52 10.19
CA LEU A 351 -29.52 1.06 9.71
C LEU A 351 -29.38 -0.02 8.61
N ASP A 352 -28.30 -0.01 7.81
CA ASP A 352 -28.10 -1.06 6.81
C ASP A 352 -27.64 -2.37 7.46
N ALA A 353 -26.67 -2.30 8.39
CA ALA A 353 -26.21 -3.46 9.13
C ALA A 353 -27.34 -4.12 9.94
N ILE A 354 -28.16 -3.36 10.67
CA ILE A 354 -29.26 -3.91 11.47
C ILE A 354 -30.43 -4.33 10.59
N GLY A 355 -30.82 -3.55 9.57
CA GLY A 355 -31.90 -3.90 8.65
C GLY A 355 -31.60 -5.18 7.87
N SER A 356 -30.37 -5.32 7.36
CA SER A 356 -29.94 -6.54 6.69
C SER A 356 -29.85 -7.73 7.65
N ALA A 357 -29.42 -7.52 8.90
CA ALA A 357 -29.40 -8.57 9.92
C ALA A 357 -30.83 -9.08 10.24
N GLU A 358 -31.80 -8.18 10.38
CA GLU A 358 -33.21 -8.53 10.57
C GLU A 358 -33.80 -9.30 9.38
N GLY A 359 -33.50 -8.87 8.16
CA GLY A 359 -33.88 -9.61 6.95
C GLY A 359 -33.30 -11.03 6.94
N MET A 360 -32.05 -11.19 7.38
CA MET A 360 -31.43 -12.52 7.53
C MET A 360 -32.06 -13.34 8.64
N LEU A 361 -32.41 -12.70 9.76
CA LEU A 361 -33.13 -13.35 10.85
C LEU A 361 -34.50 -13.86 10.36
N ARG A 362 -35.21 -13.09 9.52
CA ARG A 362 -36.46 -13.54 8.86
C ARG A 362 -36.23 -14.79 8.02
N ILE A 363 -35.16 -14.86 7.24
CA ILE A 363 -34.79 -16.07 6.48
C ILE A 363 -34.58 -17.27 7.40
N CYS A 364 -33.92 -17.08 8.53
CA CYS A 364 -33.75 -18.14 9.54
C CYS A 364 -35.10 -18.59 10.13
N LYS A 365 -35.98 -17.65 10.48
CA LYS A 365 -37.34 -17.93 10.96
C LYS A 365 -38.17 -18.72 9.92
N ILE A 366 -38.08 -18.38 8.62
CA ILE A 366 -38.71 -19.12 7.50
C ILE A 366 -38.12 -20.54 7.42
N CYS A 367 -36.87 -20.74 7.71
CA CYS A 367 -36.21 -22.05 7.70
C CYS A 367 -36.48 -22.87 8.99
N ASP A 368 -37.19 -22.33 9.97
CA ASP A 368 -37.44 -22.92 11.29
C ASP A 368 -36.14 -23.25 12.06
N VAL A 369 -35.14 -22.36 11.97
CA VAL A 369 -33.85 -22.48 12.64
C VAL A 369 -33.68 -21.34 13.65
N PRO A 370 -33.36 -21.63 14.93
CA PRO A 370 -33.12 -20.61 15.93
C PRO A 370 -31.98 -19.68 15.53
N ALA A 371 -32.22 -18.37 15.61
CA ALA A 371 -31.22 -17.37 15.24
C ALA A 371 -31.33 -16.13 16.12
N VAL A 372 -30.20 -15.43 16.30
CA VAL A 372 -30.11 -14.19 17.07
C VAL A 372 -29.18 -13.21 16.38
N ILE A 373 -29.40 -11.92 16.63
CA ILE A 373 -28.53 -10.84 16.16
C ILE A 373 -27.64 -10.41 17.32
N ALA A 374 -26.34 -10.55 17.15
CA ALA A 374 -25.34 -10.13 18.13
C ALA A 374 -24.96 -8.66 17.89
N VAL A 375 -25.35 -7.77 18.78
CA VAL A 375 -25.11 -6.33 18.67
C VAL A 375 -24.86 -5.69 20.04
N LYS A 376 -23.93 -4.74 20.10
CA LYS A 376 -23.69 -3.88 21.25
C LYS A 376 -24.64 -2.69 21.24
N ARG A 377 -25.66 -2.73 22.10
CA ARG A 377 -26.71 -1.70 22.12
C ARG A 377 -26.19 -0.29 22.40
N GLU A 378 -25.19 -0.16 23.27
CA GLU A 378 -24.64 1.14 23.64
C GLU A 378 -23.78 1.77 22.52
N ALA A 379 -23.39 0.97 21.52
CA ALA A 379 -22.49 1.40 20.45
C ALA A 379 -23.15 1.47 19.07
N THR A 380 -24.34 0.91 18.90
CA THR A 380 -25.06 0.93 17.62
C THR A 380 -25.57 2.32 17.25
N LEU A 381 -25.55 2.64 15.95
CA LEU A 381 -26.15 3.85 15.38
C LEU A 381 -27.62 3.63 14.98
N ALA A 382 -28.13 2.41 15.04
CA ALA A 382 -29.48 2.02 14.65
C ALA A 382 -30.41 1.75 15.86
N SER A 383 -30.20 2.47 16.97
CA SER A 383 -31.01 2.30 18.19
C SER A 383 -32.50 2.52 17.94
N SER A 384 -32.86 3.47 17.02
CA SER A 384 -34.24 3.74 16.63
C SER A 384 -34.91 2.51 16.00
N LEU A 385 -34.20 1.79 15.13
CA LEU A 385 -34.71 0.57 14.49
C LEU A 385 -34.83 -0.57 15.50
N ILE A 386 -33.81 -0.80 16.33
CA ILE A 386 -33.83 -1.87 17.36
C ILE A 386 -35.02 -1.63 18.30
N ASN A 387 -35.21 -0.42 18.82
CA ASN A 387 -36.34 -0.11 19.69
C ASN A 387 -37.69 -0.34 18.99
N ALA A 388 -37.84 0.07 17.73
CA ALA A 388 -39.05 -0.13 16.97
C ALA A 388 -39.38 -1.63 16.73
N ILE A 389 -38.35 -2.47 16.56
CA ILE A 389 -38.50 -3.92 16.39
C ILE A 389 -38.94 -4.55 17.75
N GLU A 390 -38.36 -4.14 18.85
CA GLU A 390 -38.73 -4.58 20.20
C GLU A 390 -40.14 -4.15 20.59
N ASP A 391 -40.49 -2.91 20.32
CA ASP A 391 -41.86 -2.40 20.53
C ASP A 391 -42.90 -3.15 19.69
N ALA A 392 -42.47 -3.76 18.59
CA ALA A 392 -43.30 -4.67 17.79
C ALA A 392 -43.38 -6.10 18.36
N GLY A 393 -42.80 -6.37 19.52
CA GLY A 393 -42.85 -7.66 20.23
C GLY A 393 -41.78 -8.67 19.81
N GLN A 394 -40.65 -8.20 19.26
CA GLN A 394 -39.50 -9.03 18.84
C GLN A 394 -38.28 -8.82 19.77
N GLU A 395 -38.49 -8.68 21.07
CA GLU A 395 -37.45 -8.39 22.06
C GLU A 395 -36.33 -9.45 22.14
N GLY A 396 -36.61 -10.70 21.76
CA GLY A 396 -35.65 -11.80 21.80
C GLY A 396 -34.67 -11.88 20.62
N ASP A 397 -34.83 -11.05 19.61
CA ASP A 397 -34.05 -11.10 18.37
C ASP A 397 -32.59 -10.58 18.57
N PHE A 398 -32.37 -9.70 19.54
CA PHE A 398 -31.10 -9.06 19.81
C PHE A 398 -30.45 -9.54 21.12
N ILE A 399 -29.17 -9.90 21.05
CA ILE A 399 -28.38 -10.26 22.23
C ILE A 399 -27.01 -9.56 22.26
N ASP A 400 -26.47 -9.40 23.48
CA ASP A 400 -25.10 -8.91 23.62
C ASP A 400 -24.10 -9.91 23.01
N PRO A 401 -23.06 -9.46 22.30
CA PRO A 401 -22.07 -10.34 21.67
C PRO A 401 -21.39 -11.32 22.64
N ARG A 402 -21.21 -10.96 23.91
CA ARG A 402 -20.66 -11.87 24.94
C ARG A 402 -21.66 -12.98 25.28
N SER A 403 -22.94 -12.67 25.32
CA SER A 403 -24.00 -13.66 25.50
C SER A 403 -24.08 -14.61 24.29
N ALA A 404 -23.91 -14.10 23.09
CA ALA A 404 -23.84 -14.91 21.88
C ALA A 404 -22.73 -15.96 21.94
N LEU A 405 -21.56 -15.63 22.51
CA LEU A 405 -20.46 -16.59 22.67
C LEU A 405 -20.82 -17.83 23.54
N SER A 406 -21.85 -17.74 24.36
CA SER A 406 -22.26 -18.86 25.25
C SER A 406 -23.14 -19.89 24.50
N ILE A 407 -23.79 -19.51 23.41
CA ILE A 407 -24.69 -20.40 22.64
C ILE A 407 -24.01 -20.97 21.37
N ILE A 408 -22.78 -20.56 21.07
CA ILE A 408 -22.05 -21.02 19.88
C ILE A 408 -21.53 -22.44 20.07
N SER A 409 -21.83 -23.31 19.12
CA SER A 409 -21.31 -24.66 18.95
C SER A 409 -20.45 -24.76 17.68
N LYS A 410 -19.93 -25.96 17.38
CA LYS A 410 -19.22 -26.23 16.11
C LYS A 410 -20.17 -26.29 14.90
N GLU A 411 -21.45 -26.51 15.12
CA GLU A 411 -22.48 -26.58 14.09
C GLU A 411 -23.18 -25.23 13.90
N THR A 412 -22.81 -24.21 14.69
CA THR A 412 -23.38 -22.86 14.57
C THR A 412 -22.89 -22.16 13.30
N LEU A 413 -23.79 -21.59 12.55
CA LEU A 413 -23.50 -20.74 11.41
C LEU A 413 -23.42 -19.27 11.84
N CYS A 414 -22.30 -18.62 11.54
CA CYS A 414 -22.17 -17.17 11.67
C CYS A 414 -22.52 -16.51 10.34
N ILE A 415 -23.49 -15.58 10.33
CA ILE A 415 -23.79 -14.76 9.15
C ILE A 415 -23.30 -13.33 9.43
N VAL A 416 -22.35 -12.88 8.64
CA VAL A 416 -21.84 -11.50 8.72
C VAL A 416 -22.49 -10.68 7.61
N VAL A 417 -23.12 -9.57 7.99
CA VAL A 417 -23.77 -8.64 7.07
C VAL A 417 -23.08 -7.29 7.09
N ASP A 418 -23.10 -6.62 5.95
CA ASP A 418 -22.61 -5.25 5.78
C ASP A 418 -21.15 -5.02 6.18
N THR A 419 -20.38 -6.07 6.23
CA THR A 419 -18.91 -6.02 6.33
C THR A 419 -18.29 -7.36 5.96
N TYR A 420 -17.11 -7.33 5.37
CA TYR A 420 -16.30 -8.51 5.07
C TYR A 420 -14.97 -8.49 5.86
N GLN A 421 -14.69 -7.42 6.60
CA GLN A 421 -13.39 -7.21 7.28
C GLN A 421 -13.40 -7.76 8.69
N VAL A 422 -12.48 -8.69 9.00
CA VAL A 422 -12.29 -9.26 10.34
C VAL A 422 -12.10 -8.19 11.42
N GLY A 423 -11.42 -7.09 11.09
CA GLY A 423 -11.17 -5.99 12.02
C GLY A 423 -12.38 -5.12 12.32
N GLN A 424 -13.45 -5.21 11.52
CA GLN A 424 -14.64 -4.34 11.64
C GLN A 424 -15.88 -5.05 12.16
N VAL A 425 -15.92 -6.39 12.18
CA VAL A 425 -17.08 -7.12 12.72
C VAL A 425 -17.37 -6.75 14.16
N GLU A 426 -18.63 -6.87 14.56
CA GLU A 426 -19.10 -6.56 15.91
C GLU A 426 -18.31 -7.33 17.00
N CYS A 427 -18.05 -8.61 16.78
CA CYS A 427 -17.30 -9.46 17.71
C CYS A 427 -16.43 -10.47 16.94
N LYS A 428 -15.11 -10.32 17.05
CA LYS A 428 -14.15 -11.18 16.36
C LYS A 428 -14.14 -12.61 16.91
N GLU A 429 -14.35 -12.75 18.21
CA GLU A 429 -14.38 -14.03 18.90
C GLU A 429 -15.52 -14.94 18.40
N ILE A 430 -16.62 -14.37 17.89
CA ILE A 430 -17.72 -15.12 17.26
C ILE A 430 -17.22 -15.80 15.97
N LEU A 431 -16.46 -15.08 15.11
CA LEU A 431 -15.87 -15.65 13.91
C LEU A 431 -14.92 -16.81 14.22
N GLU A 432 -14.13 -16.68 15.29
CA GLU A 432 -13.12 -17.67 15.67
C GLU A 432 -13.74 -18.95 16.24
N LYS A 433 -14.95 -18.86 16.83
CA LYS A 433 -15.65 -19.99 17.45
C LYS A 433 -16.61 -20.72 16.52
N CYS A 434 -17.22 -20.02 15.57
CA CYS A 434 -18.19 -20.63 14.67
C CYS A 434 -17.52 -21.58 13.67
N GLY A 435 -18.17 -22.72 13.40
CA GLY A 435 -17.66 -23.71 12.45
C GLY A 435 -17.83 -23.31 10.98
N LYS A 436 -18.85 -22.50 10.68
CA LYS A 436 -19.16 -22.04 9.33
C LYS A 436 -19.46 -20.55 9.35
N ILE A 437 -19.00 -19.84 8.32
CA ILE A 437 -19.20 -18.40 8.18
C ILE A 437 -19.79 -18.12 6.79
N ALA A 438 -20.88 -17.33 6.74
CA ALA A 438 -21.39 -16.74 5.51
C ALA A 438 -21.25 -15.23 5.57
N VAL A 439 -20.92 -14.59 4.44
CA VAL A 439 -20.72 -13.13 4.35
C VAL A 439 -21.65 -12.58 3.29
N ILE A 440 -22.38 -11.52 3.62
CA ILE A 440 -23.26 -10.76 2.70
C ILE A 440 -22.85 -9.30 2.80
N ASP A 441 -22.22 -8.77 1.75
CA ASP A 441 -21.65 -7.44 1.80
C ASP A 441 -21.57 -6.78 0.42
N HIS A 442 -21.69 -5.46 0.40
CA HIS A 442 -21.63 -4.64 -0.80
C HIS A 442 -20.40 -3.73 -0.85
N HIS A 443 -19.59 -3.70 0.21
CA HIS A 443 -18.40 -2.86 0.28
C HIS A 443 -17.31 -3.33 -0.68
N ARG A 444 -16.50 -2.40 -1.22
CA ARG A 444 -15.33 -2.75 -2.05
C ARG A 444 -14.31 -3.56 -1.25
N LYS A 445 -13.93 -4.71 -1.78
CA LYS A 445 -13.01 -5.64 -1.11
C LYS A 445 -11.66 -4.99 -0.82
N GLY A 446 -11.19 -5.08 0.41
CA GLY A 446 -9.90 -4.58 0.89
C GLY A 446 -9.09 -5.68 1.58
N VAL A 447 -7.94 -5.33 2.12
CA VAL A 447 -7.06 -6.25 2.86
C VAL A 447 -7.69 -6.61 4.22
N GLY A 448 -7.48 -7.85 4.71
CA GLY A 448 -8.01 -8.31 6.00
C GLY A 448 -9.45 -8.80 5.95
N TYR A 449 -9.86 -9.38 4.82
CA TYR A 449 -11.16 -9.98 4.63
C TYR A 449 -11.28 -11.36 5.35
N ILE A 450 -12.51 -11.83 5.53
CA ILE A 450 -12.81 -13.13 6.12
C ILE A 450 -12.50 -14.21 5.08
N GLU A 451 -11.37 -14.92 5.24
CA GLU A 451 -10.85 -15.87 4.25
C GLU A 451 -11.56 -17.24 4.30
N ASN A 452 -12.04 -17.65 5.46
CA ASN A 452 -12.62 -18.98 5.71
C ASN A 452 -14.15 -19.03 5.58
N ALA A 453 -14.78 -18.05 4.91
CA ALA A 453 -16.20 -18.06 4.67
C ALA A 453 -16.59 -19.16 3.68
N VAL A 454 -17.58 -20.00 4.04
CA VAL A 454 -18.11 -21.07 3.18
C VAL A 454 -19.08 -20.55 2.11
N LEU A 455 -19.64 -19.35 2.33
CA LEU A 455 -20.48 -18.64 1.37
C LEU A 455 -20.14 -17.16 1.42
N VAL A 456 -19.91 -16.57 0.25
CA VAL A 456 -19.65 -15.12 0.12
C VAL A 456 -20.60 -14.57 -0.95
N CYS A 457 -21.55 -13.76 -0.52
CA CYS A 457 -22.39 -12.92 -1.37
C CYS A 457 -21.83 -11.50 -1.32
N HIS A 458 -20.87 -11.20 -2.18
CA HIS A 458 -20.19 -9.91 -2.23
C HIS A 458 -20.47 -9.24 -3.57
N GLU A 459 -21.20 -8.11 -3.53
CA GLU A 459 -21.71 -7.40 -4.70
C GLU A 459 -21.43 -5.89 -4.58
N PRO A 460 -20.25 -5.40 -4.99
CA PRO A 460 -19.87 -3.99 -4.84
C PRO A 460 -20.73 -2.99 -5.63
N TYR A 461 -21.62 -3.48 -6.45
CA TYR A 461 -22.55 -2.68 -7.24
C TYR A 461 -23.96 -2.58 -6.63
N ALA A 462 -24.26 -3.40 -5.62
CA ALA A 462 -25.47 -3.24 -4.85
C ALA A 462 -25.37 -1.94 -4.03
N SER A 463 -26.51 -1.30 -3.82
CA SER A 463 -26.56 -0.05 -3.07
C SER A 463 -26.29 -0.24 -1.59
N SER A 464 -26.65 -1.42 -1.05
CA SER A 464 -26.61 -1.73 0.37
C SER A 464 -26.68 -3.25 0.61
N ALA A 465 -26.31 -3.70 1.81
CA ALA A 465 -26.52 -5.08 2.24
C ALA A 465 -28.03 -5.39 2.35
N SER A 466 -28.84 -4.42 2.76
CA SER A 466 -30.31 -4.53 2.79
C SER A 466 -30.92 -4.77 1.40
N GLU A 467 -30.36 -4.20 0.33
CA GLU A 467 -30.76 -4.52 -1.04
C GLU A 467 -30.51 -6.00 -1.34
N LEU A 468 -29.30 -6.49 -1.05
CA LEU A 468 -28.94 -7.90 -1.30
C LEU A 468 -29.83 -8.86 -0.52
N VAL A 469 -30.05 -8.60 0.77
CA VAL A 469 -30.93 -9.43 1.61
C VAL A 469 -32.37 -9.40 1.11
N THR A 470 -32.87 -8.23 0.67
CA THR A 470 -34.22 -8.11 0.07
C THR A 470 -34.35 -8.95 -1.20
N GLU A 471 -33.30 -9.01 -2.02
CA GLU A 471 -33.31 -9.90 -3.20
C GLU A 471 -33.34 -11.38 -2.79
N LEU A 472 -32.52 -11.79 -1.80
CA LEU A 472 -32.51 -13.18 -1.32
C LEU A 472 -33.87 -13.60 -0.74
N LEU A 473 -34.54 -12.72 0.00
CA LEU A 473 -35.88 -12.95 0.56
C LEU A 473 -36.93 -13.29 -0.49
N GLN A 474 -36.80 -12.81 -1.73
CA GLN A 474 -37.73 -13.11 -2.81
C GLN A 474 -37.67 -14.59 -3.28
N TYR A 475 -36.59 -15.31 -2.94
CA TYR A 475 -36.34 -16.69 -3.34
C TYR A 475 -36.49 -17.69 -2.18
N VAL A 476 -36.79 -17.21 -0.96
CA VAL A 476 -36.90 -18.04 0.23
C VAL A 476 -38.36 -18.08 0.70
N GLY A 477 -38.83 -19.28 1.06
CA GLY A 477 -40.16 -19.50 1.60
C GLY A 477 -41.29 -19.50 0.56
N THR A 478 -42.52 -19.40 1.01
CA THR A 478 -43.74 -19.35 0.23
C THR A 478 -44.34 -17.93 0.18
N ARG A 479 -45.47 -17.75 -0.51
CA ARG A 479 -46.14 -16.42 -0.55
C ARG A 479 -46.60 -15.90 0.81
N ASP A 480 -46.77 -16.78 1.80
CA ASP A 480 -47.23 -16.44 3.14
C ASP A 480 -46.08 -16.17 4.11
N ASP A 481 -44.87 -16.60 3.75
CA ASP A 481 -43.61 -16.40 4.54
C ASP A 481 -42.97 -15.04 4.21
N LYS A 482 -43.67 -13.95 4.48
CA LYS A 482 -43.18 -12.58 4.17
C LYS A 482 -42.53 -11.93 5.39
N PRO A 483 -41.62 -10.99 5.17
CA PRO A 483 -41.19 -10.09 6.24
C PRO A 483 -42.38 -9.38 6.89
N THR A 484 -42.31 -9.17 8.19
CA THR A 484 -43.25 -8.28 8.88
C THR A 484 -43.05 -6.83 8.37
N ARG A 485 -44.03 -5.97 8.63
CA ARG A 485 -43.93 -4.59 8.21
C ARG A 485 -42.65 -3.91 8.76
N ILE A 486 -42.35 -4.08 10.07
CA ILE A 486 -41.19 -3.43 10.70
C ILE A 486 -39.86 -3.93 10.14
N GLU A 487 -39.72 -5.24 9.84
CA GLU A 487 -38.55 -5.80 9.19
C GLU A 487 -38.39 -5.24 7.77
N ALA A 488 -39.49 -5.10 7.02
CA ALA A 488 -39.46 -4.47 5.70
C ALA A 488 -39.13 -2.95 5.77
N GLU A 489 -39.60 -2.25 6.80
CA GLU A 489 -39.27 -0.86 7.05
C GLU A 489 -37.79 -0.71 7.42
N GLY A 490 -37.21 -1.63 8.21
CA GLY A 490 -35.79 -1.68 8.55
C GLY A 490 -34.89 -1.89 7.33
N LEU A 491 -35.23 -2.87 6.47
CA LEU A 491 -34.53 -3.09 5.20
C LEU A 491 -34.62 -1.85 4.29
N LEU A 492 -35.79 -1.22 4.21
CA LEU A 492 -35.97 -0.02 3.41
C LEU A 492 -35.14 1.16 3.96
N ALA A 493 -35.07 1.31 5.28
CA ALA A 493 -34.24 2.32 5.92
C ALA A 493 -32.74 2.08 5.65
N GLY A 494 -32.25 0.83 5.65
CA GLY A 494 -30.89 0.50 5.25
C GLY A 494 -30.58 0.94 3.82
N ILE A 495 -31.45 0.60 2.85
CA ILE A 495 -31.34 1.08 1.46
C ILE A 495 -31.34 2.62 1.42
N MET A 496 -32.24 3.28 2.15
CA MET A 496 -32.31 4.74 2.17
C MET A 496 -31.06 5.39 2.77
N LEU A 497 -30.44 4.78 3.76
CA LEU A 497 -29.20 5.26 4.37
C LEU A 497 -28.08 5.33 3.33
N ASP A 498 -27.75 4.23 2.72
CA ASP A 498 -26.60 4.07 1.83
C ASP A 498 -26.79 4.78 0.48
N THR A 499 -28.04 4.88 0.02
CA THR A 499 -28.38 5.61 -1.19
C THR A 499 -28.63 7.10 -0.96
N ARG A 500 -28.53 7.58 0.28
CA ARG A 500 -28.97 8.93 0.64
C ARG A 500 -30.36 9.23 0.08
N ASN A 501 -31.31 8.42 0.48
CA ASN A 501 -32.68 8.50 0.01
C ASN A 501 -32.78 8.46 -1.53
N PHE A 502 -32.17 7.42 -2.12
CA PHE A 502 -32.17 7.14 -3.56
C PHE A 502 -31.47 8.22 -4.43
N SER A 503 -30.57 9.01 -3.83
CA SER A 503 -29.82 10.04 -4.55
C SER A 503 -28.47 9.56 -5.05
N LEU A 504 -27.87 8.53 -4.45
CA LEU A 504 -26.56 7.99 -4.77
C LEU A 504 -26.64 6.46 -4.93
N HIS A 505 -25.72 5.91 -5.73
CA HIS A 505 -25.55 4.45 -5.90
C HIS A 505 -26.86 3.69 -6.13
N THR A 506 -27.84 4.33 -6.77
CA THR A 506 -29.18 3.79 -6.96
C THR A 506 -29.32 3.28 -8.38
N GLY A 507 -29.44 1.97 -8.51
CA GLY A 507 -29.68 1.27 -9.77
C GLY A 507 -31.11 0.78 -9.90
N VAL A 508 -31.36 0.02 -10.97
CA VAL A 508 -32.68 -0.60 -11.19
C VAL A 508 -32.99 -1.63 -10.10
N ARG A 509 -31.98 -2.40 -9.66
CA ARG A 509 -32.09 -3.39 -8.58
C ARG A 509 -32.53 -2.75 -7.27
N THR A 510 -31.98 -1.59 -6.94
CA THR A 510 -32.35 -0.83 -5.75
C THR A 510 -33.85 -0.46 -5.74
N PHE A 511 -34.37 0.02 -6.88
CA PHE A 511 -35.82 0.31 -7.00
C PHE A 511 -36.66 -0.96 -7.01
N GLU A 512 -36.20 -2.06 -7.60
CA GLU A 512 -36.91 -3.36 -7.56
C GLU A 512 -36.98 -3.89 -6.11
N ALA A 513 -35.88 -3.77 -5.32
CA ALA A 513 -35.85 -4.11 -3.91
C ALA A 513 -36.79 -3.23 -3.08
N ALA A 514 -36.75 -1.91 -3.26
CA ALA A 514 -37.66 -0.99 -2.58
C ALA A 514 -39.13 -1.27 -2.93
N ALA A 515 -39.43 -1.58 -4.20
CA ALA A 515 -40.77 -1.98 -4.61
C ALA A 515 -41.20 -3.32 -3.99
N ALA A 516 -40.28 -4.28 -3.79
CA ALA A 516 -40.57 -5.53 -3.08
C ALA A 516 -40.92 -5.25 -1.61
N LEU A 517 -40.12 -4.40 -0.92
CA LEU A 517 -40.37 -4.01 0.47
C LEU A 517 -41.72 -3.29 0.63
N ARG A 518 -42.10 -2.44 -0.32
CA ARG A 518 -43.44 -1.83 -0.35
C ARG A 518 -44.54 -2.88 -0.47
N ARG A 519 -44.36 -3.93 -1.28
CA ARG A 519 -45.32 -5.05 -1.37
C ARG A 519 -45.41 -5.86 -0.09
N TYR A 520 -44.30 -5.89 0.72
CA TYR A 520 -44.28 -6.50 2.04
C TYR A 520 -44.91 -5.62 3.12
N GLY A 521 -45.33 -4.40 2.79
CA GLY A 521 -46.05 -3.49 3.69
C GLY A 521 -45.19 -2.40 4.31
N ALA A 522 -43.94 -2.23 3.90
CA ALA A 522 -43.11 -1.12 4.37
C ALA A 522 -43.75 0.23 3.99
N GLU A 523 -43.80 1.16 4.92
CA GLU A 523 -44.23 2.53 4.74
C GLU A 523 -43.03 3.47 4.73
N THR A 524 -42.87 4.28 3.66
CA THR A 524 -41.71 5.15 3.50
C THR A 524 -41.60 6.23 4.60
N GLU A 525 -42.76 6.73 5.07
CA GLU A 525 -42.79 7.70 6.17
C GLU A 525 -42.25 7.11 7.48
N ARG A 526 -42.57 5.85 7.76
CA ARG A 526 -42.11 5.14 8.96
C ARG A 526 -40.64 4.75 8.85
N ALA A 527 -40.20 4.30 7.67
CA ALA A 527 -38.78 4.08 7.41
C ALA A 527 -37.98 5.38 7.56
N TRP A 528 -38.55 6.51 7.13
CA TRP A 528 -37.94 7.83 7.33
C TRP A 528 -37.86 8.23 8.81
N ALA A 529 -38.88 7.93 9.62
CA ALA A 529 -38.86 8.24 11.05
C ALA A 529 -37.73 7.52 11.82
N LEU A 530 -37.16 6.44 11.27
CA LEU A 530 -36.00 5.76 11.84
C LEU A 530 -34.69 6.59 11.78
N PHE A 531 -34.67 7.66 10.99
CA PHE A 531 -33.57 8.62 10.90
C PHE A 531 -33.72 9.80 11.86
N ASP A 532 -34.77 9.85 12.65
CA ASP A 532 -34.99 10.93 13.59
C ASP A 532 -33.84 11.03 14.59
N VAL A 533 -33.34 12.24 14.77
CA VAL A 533 -32.23 12.55 15.67
C VAL A 533 -32.72 13.42 16.82
N SER A 534 -32.09 13.32 17.97
CA SER A 534 -32.42 14.17 19.10
C SER A 534 -32.05 15.64 18.85
N LEU A 535 -32.75 16.57 19.50
CA LEU A 535 -32.46 18.00 19.37
C LEU A 535 -30.99 18.35 19.72
N PRO A 536 -30.33 17.74 20.74
CA PRO A 536 -28.91 17.94 20.99
C PRO A 536 -28.01 17.51 19.85
N GLU A 537 -28.28 16.34 19.21
CA GLU A 537 -27.54 15.85 18.06
C GLU A 537 -27.72 16.75 16.84
N TYR A 538 -28.96 17.19 16.59
CA TYR A 538 -29.26 18.15 15.53
C TYR A 538 -28.48 19.47 15.72
N ASN A 539 -28.45 20.01 16.94
CA ASN A 539 -27.72 21.24 17.27
C ASN A 539 -26.21 21.05 17.08
N ALA A 540 -25.65 19.91 17.49
CA ALA A 540 -24.25 19.58 17.28
C ALA A 540 -23.89 19.53 15.77
N LYS A 541 -24.72 18.87 14.97
CA LYS A 541 -24.56 18.79 13.51
C LYS A 541 -24.66 20.20 12.87
N ALA A 542 -25.68 20.99 13.20
CA ALA A 542 -25.87 22.32 12.68
C ALA A 542 -24.69 23.27 13.05
N SER A 543 -24.17 23.15 14.27
CA SER A 543 -22.98 23.88 14.71
C SER A 543 -21.72 23.54 13.90
N LEU A 544 -21.55 22.28 13.48
CA LEU A 544 -20.44 21.86 12.61
C LEU A 544 -20.61 22.43 11.19
N VAL A 545 -21.81 22.31 10.62
CA VAL A 545 -22.12 22.82 9.27
C VAL A 545 -21.88 24.33 9.18
N ALA A 546 -22.27 25.08 10.22
CA ALA A 546 -22.09 26.55 10.30
C ALA A 546 -20.61 26.99 10.31
N LYS A 547 -19.66 26.10 10.67
CA LYS A 547 -18.21 26.38 10.66
C LYS A 547 -17.53 26.09 9.32
N ALA A 548 -18.29 25.67 8.31
CA ALA A 548 -17.71 25.25 7.03
C ALA A 548 -17.01 26.38 6.29
N GLN A 549 -15.84 26.09 5.77
CA GLN A 549 -15.05 26.99 4.92
C GLN A 549 -14.80 26.32 3.56
N MET A 550 -14.90 27.09 2.50
CA MET A 550 -14.68 26.58 1.16
C MET A 550 -13.18 26.56 0.79
N TYR A 551 -12.68 25.41 0.35
CA TYR A 551 -11.33 25.23 -0.16
C TYR A 551 -11.34 24.44 -1.47
N LYS A 552 -11.05 25.09 -2.61
CA LYS A 552 -10.95 24.47 -3.96
C LYS A 552 -12.14 23.56 -4.32
N GLY A 553 -13.37 24.01 -4.04
CA GLY A 553 -14.60 23.25 -4.28
C GLY A 553 -14.85 22.15 -3.24
N CYS A 554 -14.14 22.16 -2.13
CA CYS A 554 -14.38 21.32 -0.99
C CYS A 554 -14.84 22.15 0.21
N ALA A 555 -15.79 21.64 1.00
CA ALA A 555 -16.16 22.22 2.29
C ALA A 555 -15.27 21.60 3.38
N VAL A 556 -14.58 22.41 4.15
CA VAL A 556 -13.70 21.98 5.25
C VAL A 556 -14.22 22.56 6.55
N VAL A 557 -14.42 21.70 7.54
CA VAL A 557 -14.83 22.08 8.90
C VAL A 557 -13.71 21.67 9.87
N LEU A 558 -13.34 22.60 10.73
CA LEU A 558 -12.41 22.36 11.84
C LEU A 558 -13.16 22.60 13.16
N SER A 559 -13.22 21.61 14.02
CA SER A 559 -13.88 21.72 15.33
C SER A 559 -13.00 21.17 16.44
N GLY A 560 -13.06 21.84 17.59
CA GLY A 560 -12.48 21.32 18.83
C GLY A 560 -13.14 20.00 19.26
N GLU A 561 -12.87 19.60 20.48
CA GLU A 561 -13.39 18.36 21.06
C GLU A 561 -14.92 18.42 21.19
N LEU A 562 -15.57 17.34 20.76
CA LEU A 562 -17.02 17.16 20.88
C LEU A 562 -17.33 16.17 22.00
N PRO A 563 -18.45 16.32 22.72
CA PRO A 563 -18.95 15.29 23.62
C PRO A 563 -19.10 13.94 22.91
N ALA A 564 -18.97 12.83 23.64
CA ALA A 564 -19.03 11.48 23.06
C ALA A 564 -20.35 11.25 22.29
N GLU A 565 -21.46 11.72 22.82
CA GLU A 565 -22.80 11.64 22.23
C GLU A 565 -22.92 12.44 20.92
N ALA A 566 -22.13 13.50 20.75
CA ALA A 566 -22.14 14.34 19.56
C ALA A 566 -21.19 13.88 18.46
N GLN A 567 -20.43 12.79 18.65
CA GLN A 567 -19.50 12.29 17.63
C GLN A 567 -20.22 11.73 16.40
N VAL A 568 -21.45 11.26 16.54
CA VAL A 568 -22.32 10.83 15.44
C VAL A 568 -22.66 11.98 14.49
N ALA A 569 -22.69 13.22 14.99
CA ALA A 569 -22.94 14.41 14.18
C ALA A 569 -21.84 14.69 13.14
N VAL A 570 -20.59 14.17 13.31
CA VAL A 570 -19.46 14.45 12.43
C VAL A 570 -19.66 13.89 11.01
N PRO A 571 -19.93 12.60 10.79
CA PRO A 571 -20.22 12.08 9.47
C PRO A 571 -21.52 12.63 8.88
N GLN A 572 -22.52 12.93 9.71
CA GLN A 572 -23.78 13.55 9.29
C GLN A 572 -23.55 14.98 8.77
N ALA A 573 -22.78 15.80 9.48
CA ALA A 573 -22.40 17.14 9.03
C ALA A 573 -21.62 17.09 7.70
N ALA A 574 -20.70 16.12 7.55
CA ALA A 574 -20.00 15.93 6.30
C ALA A 574 -20.95 15.60 5.13
N ASN A 575 -22.02 14.84 5.38
CA ASN A 575 -23.06 14.57 4.39
C ASN A 575 -23.87 15.83 4.05
N ASP A 576 -24.34 16.57 5.06
CA ASP A 576 -25.17 17.77 4.86
C ASP A 576 -24.43 18.84 4.05
N LEU A 577 -23.11 19.00 4.26
CA LEU A 577 -22.28 19.92 3.50
C LEU A 577 -22.27 19.67 2.00
N LEU A 578 -22.51 18.44 1.54
CA LEU A 578 -22.57 18.13 0.13
C LEU A 578 -23.85 18.63 -0.57
N SER A 579 -24.87 19.00 0.20
CA SER A 579 -26.08 19.63 -0.35
C SER A 579 -25.90 21.13 -0.67
N ILE A 580 -24.75 21.71 -0.28
CA ILE A 580 -24.44 23.13 -0.54
C ILE A 580 -23.93 23.27 -1.98
N GLU A 581 -24.46 24.26 -2.70
CA GLU A 581 -24.07 24.54 -4.07
C GLU A 581 -22.55 24.79 -4.19
N GLY A 582 -21.90 24.16 -5.16
CA GLY A 582 -20.46 24.30 -5.41
C GLY A 582 -19.57 23.39 -4.55
N VAL A 583 -20.14 22.60 -3.62
CA VAL A 583 -19.37 21.63 -2.82
C VAL A 583 -19.32 20.29 -3.55
N GLN A 584 -18.12 19.87 -3.94
CA GLN A 584 -17.84 18.58 -4.58
C GLN A 584 -17.41 17.50 -3.58
N ALA A 585 -16.82 17.90 -2.48
CA ALA A 585 -16.42 17.04 -1.36
C ALA A 585 -16.45 17.83 -0.05
N SER A 586 -16.61 17.13 1.06
CA SER A 586 -16.62 17.71 2.39
C SER A 586 -15.66 16.96 3.32
N PHE A 587 -15.03 17.70 4.22
CA PHE A 587 -14.08 17.17 5.19
C PHE A 587 -14.39 17.80 6.55
N VAL A 588 -14.76 16.99 7.52
CA VAL A 588 -15.03 17.44 8.89
C VAL A 588 -13.97 16.88 9.83
N ALA A 589 -13.10 17.76 10.31
CA ALA A 589 -12.02 17.45 11.24
C ALA A 589 -12.43 17.82 12.67
N VAL A 590 -12.28 16.87 13.60
CA VAL A 590 -12.64 17.03 15.01
C VAL A 590 -11.50 16.55 15.89
N GLN A 591 -11.20 17.33 16.94
CA GLN A 591 -10.21 16.94 17.96
C GLN A 591 -10.80 15.82 18.83
N ALA A 592 -9.99 14.81 19.12
CA ALA A 592 -10.33 13.72 20.03
C ALA A 592 -9.10 13.40 20.92
N GLY A 593 -8.97 14.10 22.02
CA GLY A 593 -7.78 14.07 22.87
C GLY A 593 -6.52 14.50 22.10
N SER A 594 -5.50 13.62 22.03
CA SER A 594 -4.25 13.86 21.29
C SER A 594 -4.33 13.52 19.79
N MET A 595 -5.52 13.23 19.26
CA MET A 595 -5.74 12.81 17.88
C MET A 595 -6.72 13.76 17.19
N VAL A 596 -6.59 13.86 15.84
CA VAL A 596 -7.60 14.52 15.00
C VAL A 596 -8.23 13.45 14.11
N LYS A 597 -9.56 13.32 14.19
CA LYS A 597 -10.36 12.46 13.32
C LYS A 597 -10.91 13.32 12.17
N ILE A 598 -10.79 12.83 10.94
CA ILE A 598 -11.34 13.51 9.76
C ILE A 598 -12.31 12.55 9.07
N SER A 599 -13.55 13.01 8.91
CA SER A 599 -14.57 12.34 8.10
C SER A 599 -14.67 13.04 6.75
N ALA A 600 -14.60 12.29 5.67
CA ALA A 600 -14.63 12.80 4.30
C ALA A 600 -15.80 12.22 3.52
N ARG A 601 -16.47 13.05 2.70
CA ARG A 601 -17.60 12.69 1.86
C ARG A 601 -17.48 13.34 0.49
N SER A 602 -18.05 12.72 -0.56
CA SER A 602 -18.18 13.33 -1.88
C SER A 602 -19.39 12.80 -2.65
N MET A 603 -19.76 13.51 -3.73
CA MET A 603 -20.78 13.08 -4.69
C MET A 603 -20.18 12.25 -5.85
N GLY A 604 -18.96 11.71 -5.69
CA GLY A 604 -18.29 10.86 -6.69
C GLY A 604 -17.35 11.62 -7.64
N GLN A 605 -17.46 12.95 -7.79
CA GLN A 605 -16.55 13.75 -8.62
C GLN A 605 -15.14 13.86 -8.03
N VAL A 606 -15.03 13.79 -6.71
CA VAL A 606 -13.78 13.77 -5.95
C VAL A 606 -13.66 12.42 -5.28
N ASN A 607 -12.58 11.69 -5.54
CA ASN A 607 -12.31 10.44 -4.84
C ASN A 607 -11.69 10.75 -3.47
N VAL A 608 -12.52 10.79 -2.42
CA VAL A 608 -12.06 11.09 -1.06
C VAL A 608 -11.25 9.96 -0.44
N GLN A 609 -11.38 8.73 -0.94
CA GLN A 609 -10.56 7.60 -0.51
C GLN A 609 -9.07 7.87 -0.77
N VAL A 610 -8.71 8.27 -1.99
CA VAL A 610 -7.32 8.58 -2.37
C VAL A 610 -6.74 9.68 -1.50
N ILE A 611 -7.55 10.72 -1.17
CA ILE A 611 -7.11 11.81 -0.30
C ILE A 611 -6.86 11.29 1.12
N MET A 612 -7.77 10.50 1.68
CA MET A 612 -7.62 9.95 3.04
C MET A 612 -6.53 8.90 3.14
N GLU A 613 -6.33 8.05 2.12
CA GLU A 613 -5.23 7.07 2.05
C GLU A 613 -3.86 7.77 2.06
N SER A 614 -3.72 8.92 1.38
CA SER A 614 -2.47 9.70 1.42
C SER A 614 -2.17 10.28 2.81
N MET A 615 -3.17 10.31 3.70
CA MET A 615 -3.06 10.74 5.10
C MET A 615 -3.09 9.56 6.10
N GLY A 616 -2.90 8.32 5.61
CA GLY A 616 -2.88 7.11 6.44
C GLY A 616 -4.26 6.61 6.86
N GLY A 617 -5.31 7.04 6.19
CA GLY A 617 -6.70 6.60 6.38
C GLY A 617 -7.16 5.63 5.30
N GLY A 618 -8.47 5.53 5.09
CA GLY A 618 -9.09 4.69 4.07
C GLY A 618 -10.59 4.91 3.94
N GLY A 619 -11.23 4.12 3.09
CA GLY A 619 -12.66 4.19 2.86
C GLY A 619 -13.04 3.87 1.42
N HIS A 620 -14.08 4.53 0.93
CA HIS A 620 -14.60 4.42 -0.43
C HIS A 620 -14.42 5.73 -1.21
N GLN A 621 -14.68 5.69 -2.50
CA GLN A 621 -14.61 6.85 -3.39
C GLN A 621 -15.44 8.04 -2.86
N THR A 622 -16.62 7.78 -2.29
CA THR A 622 -17.56 8.79 -1.80
C THR A 622 -17.53 8.99 -0.30
N MET A 623 -16.99 8.04 0.47
CA MET A 623 -16.93 8.05 1.93
C MET A 623 -15.57 7.53 2.39
N ALA A 624 -14.84 8.32 3.18
CA ALA A 624 -13.55 7.91 3.71
C ALA A 624 -13.27 8.63 5.04
N ALA A 625 -12.31 8.12 5.80
CA ALA A 625 -11.92 8.72 7.07
C ALA A 625 -10.42 8.50 7.34
N THR A 626 -9.86 9.35 8.20
CA THR A 626 -8.51 9.16 8.74
C THR A 626 -8.43 9.58 10.21
N VAL A 627 -7.44 9.04 10.93
CA VAL A 627 -7.13 9.42 12.30
C VAL A 627 -5.65 9.78 12.38
N LEU A 628 -5.38 11.06 12.63
CA LEU A 628 -4.03 11.59 12.77
C LEU A 628 -3.65 11.60 14.27
N LYS A 629 -2.67 10.78 14.65
CA LYS A 629 -2.17 10.68 16.03
C LYS A 629 -1.13 11.76 16.30
N HIS A 630 -1.13 12.28 17.53
CA HIS A 630 -0.18 13.31 18.00
C HIS A 630 -0.08 14.52 17.07
N THR A 631 -1.23 14.99 16.56
CA THR A 631 -1.31 16.05 15.55
C THR A 631 -2.24 17.16 16.08
N THR A 632 -1.85 18.43 15.93
CA THR A 632 -2.72 19.56 16.25
C THR A 632 -3.71 19.80 15.11
N MET A 633 -4.80 20.56 15.39
CA MET A 633 -5.80 20.88 14.38
C MET A 633 -5.22 21.69 13.21
N GLU A 634 -4.27 22.59 13.48
CA GLU A 634 -3.59 23.39 12.46
C GLU A 634 -2.73 22.52 11.54
N GLN A 635 -2.02 21.55 12.12
CA GLN A 635 -1.22 20.59 11.36
C GLN A 635 -2.11 19.68 10.53
N ALA A 636 -3.20 19.16 11.09
CA ALA A 636 -4.19 18.36 10.39
C ALA A 636 -4.81 19.11 9.20
N HIS A 637 -5.15 20.38 9.40
CA HIS A 637 -5.65 21.26 8.34
C HIS A 637 -4.62 21.45 7.22
N ALA A 638 -3.36 21.73 7.57
CA ALA A 638 -2.28 21.89 6.58
C ALA A 638 -2.05 20.61 5.78
N HIS A 639 -2.05 19.43 6.43
CA HIS A 639 -1.93 18.13 5.77
C HIS A 639 -3.13 17.86 4.84
N LEU A 640 -4.35 18.17 5.28
CA LEU A 640 -5.55 18.01 4.48
C LEU A 640 -5.52 18.89 3.21
N CYS A 641 -5.17 20.16 3.36
CA CYS A 641 -5.03 21.08 2.22
C CYS A 641 -3.96 20.59 1.23
N ALA A 642 -2.81 20.12 1.72
CA ALA A 642 -1.75 19.58 0.87
C ALA A 642 -2.21 18.30 0.13
N ALA A 643 -2.96 17.41 0.79
CA ALA A 643 -3.53 16.21 0.18
C ALA A 643 -4.56 16.53 -0.92
N ILE A 644 -5.45 17.52 -0.66
CA ILE A 644 -6.41 18.01 -1.67
C ILE A 644 -5.65 18.60 -2.87
N ASP A 645 -4.59 19.37 -2.61
CA ASP A 645 -3.77 19.99 -3.67
C ASP A 645 -3.07 18.97 -4.53
N ALA A 646 -2.46 17.97 -3.93
CA ALA A 646 -1.80 16.86 -4.62
C ALA A 646 -2.80 16.08 -5.50
N TYR A 647 -3.98 15.78 -4.97
CA TYR A 647 -5.05 15.12 -5.71
C TYR A 647 -5.52 15.96 -6.92
N ARG A 648 -5.79 17.26 -6.74
CA ARG A 648 -6.19 18.17 -7.83
C ARG A 648 -5.10 18.34 -8.90
N ALA A 649 -3.82 18.37 -8.49
CA ALA A 649 -2.70 18.43 -9.42
C ALA A 649 -2.56 17.16 -10.27
N ALA A 650 -2.81 15.99 -9.68
CA ALA A 650 -2.82 14.71 -10.38
C ALA A 650 -3.96 14.62 -11.40
N GLN A 651 -5.17 15.08 -11.03
CA GLN A 651 -6.31 15.15 -11.97
C GLN A 651 -6.02 16.04 -13.20
N LYS A 652 -5.41 17.24 -12.99
CA LYS A 652 -5.05 18.14 -14.10
C LYS A 652 -4.01 17.51 -15.03
N LYS A 653 -3.06 16.73 -14.52
CA LYS A 653 -2.07 16.01 -15.36
C LYS A 653 -2.69 14.87 -16.16
N GLY A 654 -3.73 14.22 -15.65
CA GLY A 654 -4.50 13.21 -16.37
C GLY A 654 -5.38 13.79 -17.48
N SER A 655 -5.99 14.96 -17.25
CA SER A 655 -6.88 15.63 -18.23
C SER A 655 -6.14 16.38 -19.36
N VAL A 656 -4.83 16.64 -19.25
CA VAL A 656 -3.99 17.24 -20.31
C VAL A 656 -3.42 16.19 -21.27
N LYS A 657 -3.60 14.89 -20.98
CA LYS A 657 -3.18 13.76 -21.83
C LYS A 657 -4.35 13.03 -22.52
N ALA A 658 -5.58 13.56 -22.40
CA ALA A 658 -6.76 13.06 -23.09
C ALA A 658 -7.06 13.88 -24.36
#